data_f3a1a038fea7c7ce367c7a9e17a23021
#
_entry.id   f3a1a038fea7c7ce367c7a9e17a23021
#
_cell.length_a   1.000
_cell.length_b   1.000
_cell.length_c   1.000
_cell.angle_alpha   90.00
_cell.angle_beta   90.00
_cell.angle_gamma   90.00
#
_symmetry.space_group_name_H-M   'P 1'
#
loop_
_entity.id
_entity.type
_entity.pdbx_description
1 polymer ?
#
loop_
_entity_poly.entity_id
_entity_poly.type
_entity_poly.pdbx_seq_one_letter_code
_entity_poly.pdbx_strand_id
1 'polypeptide(L)'
;MTVPHAFCSVFLIKKIIVGGVKVDNIVTVGGHINASINFAMQQNYVPVIRSLVVNNNSEEALENIGLKITFEPEFAKEFTYYIGSIPAKSSAEISPVRISTNTDLLFSLTEKMVGNITIEVLQNGENIFTYQNTIELLACDQWSGLNIMPEMIAAFVTPNHPALSPVIHDASTFLKKWKGDPSFTGYQTNNPNNVKLQMAAIFAALVQQKIVYNDPPASYEVIGQRIRLPHKVLEQKMGTCLDLAVLYAACLEAVGLHPLLFFMTGHAFCGCWLENETFADCCVDDVSAIEKRIAENAEEMLLVECTDFVDSNVHDVERFDHAMKHGKDHISNMEFQCVIDIIRTRGSGIRPIPLRPEQTYSGLQLAEGSDKPKEILAPSELDSSLLGKVAEGNDKPVTKMRIWERKLLDFSLRNSLLNFRVTKNTMQLMTADLGKLEDELASGSDFRIMEIPTEWTVSTRDAKIFAIENEKDLVTNIAENEFKNNRIRTFLSETDLDAALKSLYRSAKVSMEENGSNTLFLALGLLRWYESDLSEKPRYAPLVLIPIDIVRNTRNKGYIIRSRQEETQINVTLLEYLRQDHGISITGLDPLPLDEHGIDLPLVFNTIRQAVMGKKRWNIEEYAFIGLFSFSQFVMWND
;
A
#
# COMPACT_ATOMS: atom_id res chain seq x y z
N MET A 1 -17.81 14.22 10.62
CA MET A 1 -17.58 13.30 11.76
C MET A 1 -16.41 12.43 11.38
N THR A 2 -15.27 12.65 11.99
CA THR A 2 -14.02 11.95 11.76
C THR A 2 -14.15 10.49 12.18
N VAL A 3 -14.02 9.57 11.22
CA VAL A 3 -13.98 8.12 11.47
C VAL A 3 -12.59 7.78 12.01
N PRO A 4 -12.46 7.09 13.15
CA PRO A 4 -11.16 6.73 13.70
C PRO A 4 -10.55 5.56 12.93
N HIS A 5 -9.28 5.71 12.56
CA HIS A 5 -8.43 4.66 12.00
C HIS A 5 -8.35 3.42 12.89
N ALA A 6 -8.42 2.25 12.24
CA ALA A 6 -7.91 0.94 12.64
C ALA A 6 -8.28 0.45 14.04
N PHE A 7 -9.32 -0.38 14.12
CA PHE A 7 -9.51 -1.31 15.24
C PHE A 7 -8.49 -2.46 15.20
N CYS A 8 -7.23 -2.13 15.47
CA CYS A 8 -6.35 -3.08 16.12
C CYS A 8 -6.64 -2.90 17.61
N SER A 9 -7.22 -3.90 18.30
CA SER A 9 -7.50 -3.83 19.72
C SER A 9 -6.18 -3.72 20.48
N VAL A 10 -5.73 -2.47 20.74
CA VAL A 10 -4.62 -2.21 21.64
C VAL A 10 -5.16 -2.35 23.06
N PHE A 11 -4.78 -3.44 23.72
CA PHE A 11 -5.14 -3.64 25.12
C PHE A 11 -4.33 -2.74 26.03
N LEU A 12 -4.97 -1.66 26.47
CA LEU A 12 -4.59 -0.96 27.70
C LEU A 12 -5.52 -1.47 28.80
N ILE A 13 -4.91 -2.12 29.79
CA ILE A 13 -5.57 -2.76 30.92
C ILE A 13 -6.53 -1.80 31.60
N LYS A 14 -7.84 -2.14 31.60
CA LYS A 14 -8.77 -1.62 32.61
C LYS A 14 -8.43 -2.25 33.95
N LYS A 15 -8.09 -1.44 34.95
CA LYS A 15 -8.03 -1.86 36.37
C LYS A 15 -9.33 -2.56 36.73
N ILE A 16 -9.28 -3.85 37.02
CA ILE A 16 -10.43 -4.60 37.58
C ILE A 16 -10.55 -4.17 39.04
N ILE A 17 -11.59 -3.43 39.35
CA ILE A 17 -11.98 -3.14 40.76
C ILE A 17 -12.90 -4.29 41.17
N VAL A 18 -12.37 -5.26 41.89
CA VAL A 18 -13.15 -6.24 42.64
C VAL A 18 -13.09 -5.84 44.10
N GLY A 19 -14.21 -5.33 44.63
CA GLY A 19 -14.43 -5.17 46.07
C GLY A 19 -13.42 -4.27 46.80
N GLY A 20 -13.31 -2.99 46.47
CA GLY A 20 -12.76 -1.97 47.39
C GLY A 20 -11.26 -2.05 47.75
N VAL A 21 -10.49 -2.99 47.23
CA VAL A 21 -9.05 -3.14 47.44
C VAL A 21 -8.35 -3.00 46.09
N LYS A 22 -7.46 -2.01 45.95
CA LYS A 22 -6.53 -1.93 44.83
C LYS A 22 -5.54 -3.09 44.96
N VAL A 23 -5.75 -4.16 44.20
CA VAL A 23 -4.71 -5.17 43.98
C VAL A 23 -3.89 -4.62 42.81
N ASP A 24 -2.71 -4.10 43.07
CA ASP A 24 -1.72 -3.82 42.02
C ASP A 24 -1.26 -5.18 41.48
N ASN A 25 -1.72 -5.53 40.27
CA ASN A 25 -1.34 -6.77 39.64
C ASN A 25 0.18 -6.76 39.41
N ILE A 26 0.87 -7.74 40.01
CA ILE A 26 2.32 -7.95 39.85
C ILE A 26 2.67 -8.12 38.39
N VAL A 27 1.78 -8.74 37.62
CA VAL A 27 1.95 -8.98 36.17
C VAL A 27 0.76 -8.41 35.43
N THR A 28 1.04 -7.89 34.22
CA THR A 28 0.01 -7.50 33.27
C THR A 28 0.41 -7.96 31.87
N VAL A 29 -0.60 -8.29 31.03
CA VAL A 29 -0.40 -8.70 29.65
C VAL A 29 -0.99 -7.65 28.72
N GLY A 30 -0.23 -7.21 27.75
CA GLY A 30 -0.66 -6.36 26.63
C GLY A 30 -0.34 -7.02 25.29
N GLY A 31 -0.76 -6.42 24.20
CA GLY A 31 -0.44 -6.93 22.87
C GLY A 31 -1.49 -6.64 21.81
N HIS A 32 -1.33 -7.29 20.66
CA HIS A 32 -2.21 -7.14 19.52
C HIS A 32 -2.86 -8.48 19.17
N ILE A 33 -4.15 -8.60 19.43
CA ILE A 33 -4.99 -9.74 19.03
C ILE A 33 -5.89 -9.27 17.90
N ASN A 34 -6.00 -10.04 16.81
CA ASN A 34 -6.93 -9.71 15.75
C ASN A 34 -8.38 -9.86 16.21
N ALA A 35 -9.25 -8.93 15.78
CA ALA A 35 -10.67 -8.95 16.16
C ALA A 35 -11.44 -10.12 15.53
N SER A 36 -10.95 -10.64 14.41
CA SER A 36 -11.56 -11.79 13.71
C SER A 36 -10.51 -12.67 13.05
N ILE A 37 -10.90 -13.90 12.77
CA ILE A 37 -10.15 -14.86 11.96
C ILE A 37 -11.12 -15.68 11.11
N ASN A 38 -10.73 -16.02 9.90
CA ASN A 38 -11.42 -16.95 9.02
C ASN A 38 -10.44 -17.85 8.26
N PHE A 39 -10.98 -18.74 7.44
CA PHE A 39 -10.17 -19.62 6.60
C PHE A 39 -9.27 -18.85 5.62
N ALA A 40 -9.77 -17.78 4.99
CA ALA A 40 -8.97 -16.96 4.05
C ALA A 40 -7.76 -16.30 4.75
N MET A 41 -7.96 -15.76 5.94
CA MET A 41 -6.89 -15.17 6.75
C MET A 41 -5.87 -16.23 7.17
N GLN A 42 -6.33 -17.40 7.62
CA GLN A 42 -5.47 -18.52 8.01
C GLN A 42 -4.61 -19.01 6.83
N GLN A 43 -5.19 -19.19 5.65
CA GLN A 43 -4.47 -19.58 4.43
C GLN A 43 -3.41 -18.56 3.99
N ASN A 44 -3.59 -17.31 4.36
CA ASN A 44 -2.68 -16.20 4.07
C ASN A 44 -1.78 -15.84 5.26
N TYR A 45 -1.64 -16.75 6.24
CA TYR A 45 -0.75 -16.60 7.39
C TYR A 45 -1.02 -15.37 8.27
N VAL A 46 -2.25 -14.87 8.28
CA VAL A 46 -2.64 -13.79 9.20
C VAL A 46 -2.68 -14.37 10.61
N PRO A 47 -1.86 -13.85 11.54
CA PRO A 47 -1.76 -14.42 12.88
C PRO A 47 -3.00 -14.09 13.71
N VAL A 48 -3.47 -14.99 14.56
CA VAL A 48 -4.52 -14.73 15.56
C VAL A 48 -4.04 -13.67 16.55
N ILE A 49 -2.79 -13.81 17.00
CA ILE A 49 -2.12 -12.88 17.91
C ILE A 49 -0.84 -12.41 17.23
N ARG A 50 -0.70 -11.09 17.00
CA ARG A 50 0.48 -10.51 16.34
C ARG A 50 1.66 -10.38 17.29
N SER A 51 1.41 -9.89 18.49
CA SER A 51 2.41 -9.73 19.53
C SER A 51 1.78 -9.78 20.90
N LEU A 52 2.55 -10.22 21.90
CA LEU A 52 2.20 -10.15 23.31
C LEU A 52 3.35 -9.51 24.08
N VAL A 53 3.00 -8.74 25.09
CA VAL A 53 3.94 -8.12 26.02
C VAL A 53 3.52 -8.49 27.43
N VAL A 54 4.41 -9.14 28.16
CA VAL A 54 4.22 -9.47 29.58
C VAL A 54 5.03 -8.46 30.40
N ASN A 55 4.34 -7.66 31.21
CA ASN A 55 4.98 -6.63 32.05
C ASN A 55 5.11 -7.14 33.49
N ASN A 56 6.29 -7.00 34.06
CA ASN A 56 6.54 -7.13 35.48
C ASN A 56 6.37 -5.77 36.16
N ASN A 57 5.31 -5.59 36.92
CA ASN A 57 5.02 -4.36 37.65
C ASN A 57 5.60 -4.34 39.06
N SER A 58 6.26 -5.46 39.51
CA SER A 58 6.84 -5.58 40.86
C SER A 58 8.22 -4.93 40.96
N GLU A 59 8.69 -4.75 42.16
CA GLU A 59 10.04 -4.26 42.50
C GLU A 59 11.11 -5.35 42.42
N GLU A 60 10.72 -6.61 42.19
CA GLU A 60 11.60 -7.77 42.13
C GLU A 60 11.54 -8.42 40.75
N ALA A 61 12.62 -9.10 40.36
CA ALA A 61 12.62 -9.90 39.16
C ALA A 61 11.70 -11.11 39.30
N LEU A 62 10.94 -11.43 38.26
CA LEU A 62 10.13 -12.62 38.17
C LEU A 62 10.91 -13.71 37.44
N GLU A 63 11.12 -14.84 38.12
CA GLU A 63 11.87 -15.97 37.58
C GLU A 63 10.93 -17.13 37.18
N ASN A 64 11.40 -17.94 36.22
CA ASN A 64 10.68 -19.12 35.72
C ASN A 64 9.28 -18.78 35.17
N ILE A 65 9.18 -17.72 34.41
CA ILE A 65 7.92 -17.27 33.79
C ILE A 65 7.64 -18.05 32.52
N GLY A 66 6.44 -18.60 32.46
CA GLY A 66 5.85 -19.23 31.28
C GLY A 66 4.57 -18.51 30.82
N LEU A 67 4.23 -18.69 29.58
CA LEU A 67 2.99 -18.24 28.96
C LEU A 67 2.23 -19.47 28.45
N LYS A 68 0.93 -19.56 28.73
CA LYS A 68 0.03 -20.56 28.17
C LYS A 68 -1.17 -19.86 27.54
N ILE A 69 -1.52 -20.26 26.31
CA ILE A 69 -2.66 -19.69 25.56
C ILE A 69 -3.55 -20.85 25.13
N THR A 70 -4.84 -20.74 25.47
CA THR A 70 -5.87 -21.72 25.11
C THR A 70 -7.01 -21.07 24.36
N PHE A 71 -7.74 -21.85 23.57
CA PHE A 71 -8.75 -21.40 22.62
C PHE A 71 -10.03 -22.21 22.78
N GLU A 72 -11.18 -21.54 22.83
CA GLU A 72 -12.49 -22.18 22.94
C GLU A 72 -13.49 -21.51 21.97
N PRO A 73 -14.14 -22.27 21.03
CA PRO A 73 -13.84 -23.68 20.71
C PRO A 73 -12.37 -23.85 20.27
N GLU A 74 -11.90 -25.06 20.14
CA GLU A 74 -10.50 -25.33 19.74
C GLU A 74 -10.23 -24.97 18.25
N PHE A 75 -10.35 -23.65 17.94
CA PHE A 75 -10.04 -23.10 16.62
C PHE A 75 -8.53 -22.91 16.39
N ALA A 76 -7.75 -23.06 17.44
CA ALA A 76 -6.30 -23.11 17.40
C ALA A 76 -5.78 -24.04 18.48
N LYS A 77 -4.58 -24.59 18.28
CA LYS A 77 -3.91 -25.46 19.26
C LYS A 77 -3.40 -24.64 20.43
N GLU A 78 -3.39 -25.25 21.62
CA GLU A 78 -2.74 -24.68 22.79
C GLU A 78 -1.31 -24.26 22.45
N PHE A 79 -0.94 -23.07 22.88
CA PHE A 79 0.39 -22.50 22.70
C PHE A 79 1.03 -22.26 24.06
N THR A 80 2.24 -22.77 24.24
CA THR A 80 3.06 -22.54 25.43
C THR A 80 4.39 -21.91 25.04
N TYR A 81 4.85 -20.96 25.84
CA TYR A 81 6.12 -20.29 25.62
C TYR A 81 6.84 -20.05 26.95
N TYR A 82 8.12 -20.38 27.03
CA TYR A 82 8.94 -20.12 28.20
C TYR A 82 9.70 -18.80 28.04
N ILE A 83 9.37 -17.83 28.89
CA ILE A 83 9.97 -16.48 28.88
C ILE A 83 11.28 -16.48 29.67
N GLY A 84 11.35 -17.22 30.78
CA GLY A 84 12.49 -17.26 31.68
C GLY A 84 12.39 -16.23 32.79
N SER A 85 13.17 -15.17 32.77
CA SER A 85 13.19 -14.10 33.77
C SER A 85 12.74 -12.77 33.17
N ILE A 86 11.94 -12.01 33.95
CA ILE A 86 11.56 -10.63 33.63
C ILE A 86 12.06 -9.73 34.77
N PRO A 87 13.04 -8.85 34.54
CA PRO A 87 13.54 -7.94 35.58
C PRO A 87 12.45 -7.07 36.18
N ALA A 88 12.71 -6.50 37.36
CA ALA A 88 11.81 -5.57 38.02
C ALA A 88 11.45 -4.39 37.09
N LYS A 89 10.18 -3.99 37.03
CA LYS A 89 9.65 -2.86 36.24
C LYS A 89 9.98 -2.95 34.74
N SER A 90 10.20 -4.14 34.23
CA SER A 90 10.49 -4.36 32.80
C SER A 90 9.46 -5.24 32.12
N SER A 91 9.60 -5.45 30.83
CA SER A 91 8.68 -6.24 30.02
C SER A 91 9.41 -7.23 29.13
N ALA A 92 8.74 -8.34 28.83
CA ALA A 92 9.16 -9.31 27.82
C ALA A 92 8.17 -9.27 26.65
N GLU A 93 8.68 -9.05 25.43
CA GLU A 93 7.88 -9.08 24.20
C GLU A 93 8.06 -10.40 23.47
N ILE A 94 6.93 -10.95 23.00
CA ILE A 94 6.86 -12.15 22.17
C ILE A 94 6.26 -11.74 20.83
N SER A 95 7.07 -11.70 19.78
CA SER A 95 6.66 -11.33 18.43
C SER A 95 7.56 -12.04 17.40
N PRO A 96 6.98 -12.77 16.41
CA PRO A 96 5.57 -13.13 16.27
C PRO A 96 5.13 -14.28 17.18
N VAL A 97 3.85 -14.29 17.56
CA VAL A 97 3.24 -15.41 18.29
C VAL A 97 2.76 -16.45 17.27
N ARG A 98 3.46 -17.57 17.16
CA ARG A 98 3.21 -18.61 16.15
C ARG A 98 2.18 -19.62 16.64
N ILE A 99 0.90 -19.34 16.44
CA ILE A 99 -0.21 -20.22 16.81
C ILE A 99 -0.63 -21.06 15.60
N SER A 100 -0.77 -22.37 15.81
CA SER A 100 -1.30 -23.28 14.79
C SER A 100 -2.83 -23.31 14.87
N THR A 101 -3.51 -22.78 13.86
CA THR A 101 -4.97 -22.75 13.77
C THR A 101 -5.53 -24.10 13.30
N ASN A 102 -6.77 -24.40 13.68
CA ASN A 102 -7.52 -25.57 13.21
C ASN A 102 -8.16 -25.23 11.84
N THR A 103 -7.48 -25.63 10.78
CA THR A 103 -7.87 -25.36 9.39
C THR A 103 -9.24 -25.97 9.07
N ASP A 104 -9.52 -27.19 9.53
CA ASP A 104 -10.76 -27.90 9.22
C ASP A 104 -11.97 -27.21 9.88
N LEU A 105 -11.83 -26.76 11.12
CA LEU A 105 -12.86 -25.99 11.79
C LEU A 105 -13.15 -24.69 11.02
N LEU A 106 -12.12 -23.86 10.78
CA LEU A 106 -12.30 -22.58 10.09
C LEU A 106 -12.87 -22.74 8.67
N PHE A 107 -12.51 -23.82 8.00
CA PHE A 107 -13.01 -24.13 6.66
C PHE A 107 -14.48 -24.58 6.68
N SER A 108 -14.92 -25.28 7.73
CA SER A 108 -16.28 -25.84 7.83
C SER A 108 -17.33 -24.82 8.30
N LEU A 109 -16.91 -23.67 8.82
CA LEU A 109 -17.85 -22.66 9.33
C LEU A 109 -18.70 -22.09 8.20
N THR A 110 -20.02 -22.25 8.33
CA THR A 110 -21.04 -21.66 7.46
C THR A 110 -21.66 -20.41 8.08
N GLU A 111 -21.59 -20.26 9.39
CA GLU A 111 -22.03 -19.08 10.14
C GLU A 111 -20.91 -18.63 11.07
N LYS A 112 -20.88 -17.33 11.38
CA LYS A 112 -19.91 -16.81 12.34
C LYS A 112 -20.22 -17.27 13.76
N MET A 113 -19.17 -17.42 14.56
CA MET A 113 -19.29 -17.75 15.97
C MET A 113 -18.26 -16.97 16.80
N VAL A 114 -18.50 -16.84 18.09
CA VAL A 114 -17.57 -16.21 19.02
C VAL A 114 -16.58 -17.24 19.54
N GLY A 115 -15.31 -16.96 19.43
CA GLY A 115 -14.23 -17.69 20.08
C GLY A 115 -13.71 -16.95 21.30
N ASN A 116 -13.18 -17.71 22.28
CA ASN A 116 -12.50 -17.18 23.46
C ASN A 116 -11.02 -17.53 23.41
N ILE A 117 -10.18 -16.57 23.77
CA ILE A 117 -8.74 -16.72 23.92
C ILE A 117 -8.42 -16.49 25.39
N THR A 118 -7.85 -17.48 26.05
CA THR A 118 -7.41 -17.36 27.44
C THR A 118 -5.89 -17.38 27.47
N ILE A 119 -5.29 -16.33 28.04
CA ILE A 119 -3.85 -16.15 28.20
C ILE A 119 -3.52 -16.22 29.67
N GLU A 120 -2.72 -17.21 30.07
CA GLU A 120 -2.27 -17.44 31.43
C GLU A 120 -0.77 -17.17 31.52
N VAL A 121 -0.35 -16.39 32.52
CA VAL A 121 1.04 -16.25 32.91
C VAL A 121 1.32 -17.16 34.09
N LEU A 122 2.29 -18.02 33.94
CA LEU A 122 2.66 -19.03 34.93
C LEU A 122 4.02 -18.64 35.54
N GLN A 123 4.13 -18.77 36.87
CA GLN A 123 5.40 -18.70 37.60
C GLN A 123 5.66 -20.03 38.28
N ASN A 124 6.78 -20.68 38.00
CA ASN A 124 7.09 -22.03 38.49
C ASN A 124 5.99 -23.07 38.18
N GLY A 125 5.20 -22.87 37.12
CA GLY A 125 4.07 -23.73 36.74
C GLY A 125 2.72 -23.36 37.39
N GLU A 126 2.69 -22.44 38.34
CA GLU A 126 1.46 -21.94 38.95
C GLU A 126 0.94 -20.69 38.21
N ASN A 127 -0.38 -20.62 38.03
CA ASN A 127 -1.02 -19.49 37.37
C ASN A 127 -1.01 -18.24 38.28
N ILE A 128 -0.35 -17.18 37.86
CA ILE A 128 -0.27 -15.89 38.56
C ILE A 128 -1.10 -14.78 37.92
N PHE A 129 -1.52 -14.95 36.66
CA PHE A 129 -2.35 -13.98 35.96
C PHE A 129 -3.11 -14.64 34.81
N THR A 130 -4.38 -14.29 34.65
CA THR A 130 -5.23 -14.75 33.55
C THR A 130 -5.86 -13.56 32.85
N TYR A 131 -5.77 -13.55 31.51
CA TYR A 131 -6.45 -12.62 30.65
C TYR A 131 -7.33 -13.35 29.65
N GLN A 132 -8.56 -12.87 29.44
CA GLN A 132 -9.49 -13.43 28.46
C GLN A 132 -9.88 -12.37 27.42
N ASN A 133 -9.97 -12.80 26.19
CA ASN A 133 -10.43 -11.98 25.06
C ASN A 133 -11.33 -12.79 24.14
N THR A 134 -12.27 -12.11 23.52
CA THR A 134 -13.13 -12.71 22.50
C THR A 134 -12.62 -12.39 21.10
N ILE A 135 -12.87 -13.27 20.15
CA ILE A 135 -12.56 -13.13 18.74
C ILE A 135 -13.74 -13.62 17.90
N GLU A 136 -14.04 -12.93 16.80
CA GLU A 136 -15.05 -13.41 15.83
C GLU A 136 -14.43 -14.45 14.90
N LEU A 137 -14.97 -15.68 14.93
CA LEU A 137 -14.65 -16.72 13.95
C LEU A 137 -15.63 -16.59 12.80
N LEU A 138 -15.18 -16.01 11.68
CA LEU A 138 -16.03 -15.75 10.53
C LEU A 138 -16.22 -17.01 9.68
N ALA A 139 -17.38 -17.12 9.03
CA ALA A 139 -17.62 -18.17 8.04
C ALA A 139 -16.58 -18.13 6.91
N CYS A 140 -16.36 -19.25 6.23
CA CYS A 140 -15.34 -19.35 5.18
C CYS A 140 -15.60 -18.44 3.98
N ASP A 141 -16.84 -18.00 3.77
CA ASP A 141 -17.29 -17.07 2.74
C ASP A 141 -17.53 -15.64 3.25
N GLN A 142 -17.10 -15.33 4.47
CA GLN A 142 -17.17 -13.98 5.03
C GLN A 142 -15.82 -13.29 4.97
N TRP A 143 -15.81 -12.08 4.43
CA TRP A 143 -14.68 -11.16 4.45
C TRP A 143 -14.74 -10.27 5.69
N SER A 144 -13.59 -9.99 6.30
CA SER A 144 -13.50 -9.18 7.53
C SER A 144 -13.99 -7.73 7.37
N GLY A 145 -14.12 -7.24 6.13
CA GLY A 145 -14.57 -5.89 5.82
C GLY A 145 -13.45 -4.87 5.69
N LEU A 146 -13.84 -3.63 5.36
CA LEU A 146 -12.90 -2.53 5.07
C LEU A 146 -12.07 -2.10 6.29
N ASN A 147 -12.59 -2.28 7.50
CA ASN A 147 -11.98 -1.73 8.71
C ASN A 147 -10.85 -2.59 9.29
N ILE A 148 -10.74 -3.87 8.92
CA ILE A 148 -9.79 -4.79 9.57
C ILE A 148 -8.61 -5.10 8.65
N MET A 149 -8.86 -5.67 7.49
CA MET A 149 -7.87 -6.00 6.46
C MET A 149 -8.57 -5.95 5.11
N PRO A 150 -8.79 -4.76 4.54
CA PRO A 150 -9.54 -4.59 3.31
C PRO A 150 -8.97 -5.40 2.16
N GLU A 151 -7.64 -5.52 2.07
CA GLU A 151 -6.92 -6.27 1.04
C GLU A 151 -7.22 -7.77 1.04
N MET A 152 -7.76 -8.32 2.14
CA MET A 152 -8.16 -9.73 2.21
C MET A 152 -9.32 -10.09 1.29
N ILE A 153 -10.05 -9.11 0.74
CA ILE A 153 -11.05 -9.34 -0.32
C ILE A 153 -10.43 -10.07 -1.52
N ALA A 154 -9.15 -9.84 -1.82
CA ALA A 154 -8.45 -10.49 -2.91
C ALA A 154 -8.40 -12.02 -2.77
N ALA A 155 -8.50 -12.57 -1.55
CA ALA A 155 -8.57 -14.01 -1.34
C ALA A 155 -9.86 -14.63 -1.93
N PHE A 156 -10.92 -13.84 -2.10
CA PHE A 156 -12.20 -14.27 -2.66
C PHE A 156 -12.25 -14.12 -4.20
N VAL A 157 -11.31 -13.41 -4.80
CA VAL A 157 -11.10 -13.37 -6.25
C VAL A 157 -10.38 -14.66 -6.64
N THR A 158 -11.08 -15.60 -7.31
CA THR A 158 -10.60 -16.96 -7.60
C THR A 158 -10.44 -17.19 -9.11
N PRO A 159 -9.35 -16.68 -9.75
CA PRO A 159 -9.20 -16.64 -11.21
C PRO A 159 -9.06 -18.04 -11.85
N ASN A 160 -8.55 -19.01 -11.11
CA ASN A 160 -8.29 -20.37 -11.64
C ASN A 160 -9.45 -21.35 -11.40
N HIS A 161 -10.62 -20.85 -10.96
CA HIS A 161 -11.76 -21.75 -10.73
C HIS A 161 -12.34 -22.24 -12.08
N PRO A 162 -12.55 -23.57 -12.27
CA PRO A 162 -13.04 -24.14 -13.54
C PRO A 162 -14.36 -23.56 -14.06
N ALA A 163 -15.23 -23.05 -13.17
CA ALA A 163 -16.49 -22.41 -13.52
C ALA A 163 -16.32 -21.15 -14.39
N LEU A 164 -15.15 -20.52 -14.39
CA LEU A 164 -14.88 -19.36 -15.23
C LEU A 164 -14.57 -19.73 -16.68
N SER A 165 -14.13 -20.97 -16.95
CA SER A 165 -13.73 -21.38 -18.28
C SER A 165 -14.80 -21.19 -19.36
N PRO A 166 -16.09 -21.51 -19.13
CA PRO A 166 -17.15 -21.21 -20.09
C PRO A 166 -17.31 -19.72 -20.38
N VAL A 167 -17.25 -18.87 -19.35
CA VAL A 167 -17.33 -17.42 -19.52
C VAL A 167 -16.17 -16.88 -20.36
N ILE A 168 -14.95 -17.35 -20.10
CA ILE A 168 -13.76 -16.97 -20.88
C ILE A 168 -13.85 -17.48 -22.32
N HIS A 169 -14.39 -18.70 -22.54
CA HIS A 169 -14.64 -19.22 -23.87
C HIS A 169 -15.65 -18.33 -24.64
N ASP A 170 -16.77 -17.96 -24.02
CA ASP A 170 -17.76 -17.09 -24.63
C ASP A 170 -17.16 -15.71 -24.95
N ALA A 171 -16.38 -15.15 -24.03
CA ALA A 171 -15.64 -13.90 -24.26
C ALA A 171 -14.68 -13.98 -25.44
N SER A 172 -13.96 -15.11 -25.60
CA SER A 172 -13.11 -15.34 -26.77
C SER A 172 -13.89 -15.36 -28.10
N THR A 173 -15.13 -15.83 -28.05
CA THR A 173 -16.04 -15.82 -29.20
C THR A 173 -16.44 -14.39 -29.57
N PHE A 174 -16.69 -13.53 -28.58
CA PHE A 174 -16.92 -12.10 -28.84
C PHE A 174 -15.68 -11.43 -29.44
N LEU A 175 -14.47 -11.69 -28.92
CA LEU A 175 -13.23 -11.17 -29.49
C LEU A 175 -13.07 -11.59 -30.95
N LYS A 176 -13.33 -12.88 -31.25
CA LYS A 176 -13.29 -13.37 -32.63
C LYS A 176 -14.30 -12.66 -33.52
N LYS A 177 -15.52 -12.40 -33.03
CA LYS A 177 -16.55 -11.68 -33.78
C LYS A 177 -16.16 -10.22 -34.04
N TRP A 178 -15.55 -9.53 -33.07
CA TRP A 178 -15.26 -8.11 -33.13
C TRP A 178 -13.96 -7.78 -33.84
N LYS A 179 -12.86 -8.49 -33.53
CA LYS A 179 -11.52 -8.23 -34.12
C LYS A 179 -10.96 -9.33 -35.02
N GLY A 180 -11.69 -10.45 -35.18
CA GLY A 180 -11.22 -11.60 -36.00
C GLY A 180 -10.27 -12.57 -35.28
N ASP A 181 -9.76 -12.20 -34.11
CA ASP A 181 -8.81 -12.99 -33.30
C ASP A 181 -9.41 -13.28 -31.90
N PRO A 182 -9.55 -14.55 -31.48
CA PRO A 182 -10.11 -14.90 -30.19
C PRO A 182 -9.16 -14.74 -29.02
N SER A 183 -7.89 -14.36 -29.25
CA SER A 183 -6.82 -14.40 -28.27
C SER A 183 -6.93 -13.28 -27.24
N PHE A 184 -6.71 -13.62 -25.98
CA PHE A 184 -6.44 -12.67 -24.90
C PHE A 184 -4.94 -12.40 -24.86
N THR A 185 -4.53 -11.26 -25.38
CA THR A 185 -3.10 -10.87 -25.43
C THR A 185 -2.68 -10.01 -24.25
N GLY A 186 -3.63 -9.61 -23.38
CA GLY A 186 -3.37 -8.77 -22.22
C GLY A 186 -2.60 -7.51 -22.61
N TYR A 187 -1.51 -7.26 -21.89
CA TYR A 187 -0.65 -6.07 -22.08
C TYR A 187 0.46 -6.27 -23.12
N GLN A 188 0.56 -7.43 -23.77
CA GLN A 188 1.66 -7.74 -24.72
C GLN A 188 1.73 -6.80 -25.91
N THR A 189 0.61 -6.22 -26.32
CA THR A 189 0.53 -5.31 -27.46
C THR A 189 0.86 -3.87 -27.09
N ASN A 190 1.01 -3.54 -25.79
CA ASN A 190 1.13 -2.17 -25.28
C ASN A 190 0.04 -1.21 -25.81
N ASN A 191 -1.15 -1.73 -26.08
CA ASN A 191 -2.28 -0.96 -26.60
C ASN A 191 -3.44 -0.98 -25.59
N PRO A 192 -3.74 0.15 -24.90
CA PRO A 192 -4.84 0.27 -23.95
C PRO A 192 -6.21 -0.13 -24.55
N ASN A 193 -6.45 0.19 -25.81
CA ASN A 193 -7.70 -0.18 -26.48
C ASN A 193 -7.89 -1.69 -26.65
N ASN A 194 -6.79 -2.44 -26.77
CA ASN A 194 -6.87 -3.90 -26.81
C ASN A 194 -7.25 -4.49 -25.44
N VAL A 195 -6.78 -3.88 -24.33
CA VAL A 195 -7.20 -4.26 -22.99
C VAL A 195 -8.68 -3.92 -22.78
N LYS A 196 -9.11 -2.72 -23.17
CA LYS A 196 -10.52 -2.28 -23.13
C LYS A 196 -11.44 -3.24 -23.91
N LEU A 197 -11.00 -3.71 -25.09
CA LEU A 197 -11.76 -4.69 -25.88
C LEU A 197 -11.88 -6.04 -25.19
N GLN A 198 -10.82 -6.51 -24.54
CA GLN A 198 -10.84 -7.76 -23.78
C GLN A 198 -11.76 -7.66 -22.55
N MET A 199 -11.75 -6.54 -21.84
CA MET A 199 -12.68 -6.25 -20.75
C MET A 199 -14.14 -6.28 -21.24
N ALA A 200 -14.43 -5.61 -22.36
CA ALA A 200 -15.76 -5.60 -22.98
C ALA A 200 -16.23 -6.99 -23.38
N ALA A 201 -15.34 -7.85 -23.90
CA ALA A 201 -15.68 -9.21 -24.29
C ALA A 201 -16.08 -10.08 -23.08
N ILE A 202 -15.36 -9.95 -21.96
CA ILE A 202 -15.71 -10.65 -20.71
C ILE A 202 -17.04 -10.11 -20.17
N PHE A 203 -17.24 -8.79 -20.18
CA PHE A 203 -18.50 -8.18 -19.78
C PHE A 203 -19.67 -8.71 -20.61
N ALA A 204 -19.53 -8.77 -21.95
CA ALA A 204 -20.53 -9.31 -22.85
C ALA A 204 -20.85 -10.80 -22.58
N ALA A 205 -19.84 -11.60 -22.26
CA ALA A 205 -20.01 -12.99 -21.86
C ALA A 205 -20.80 -13.11 -20.54
N LEU A 206 -20.56 -12.21 -19.57
CA LEU A 206 -21.29 -12.19 -18.30
C LEU A 206 -22.75 -11.75 -18.49
N VAL A 207 -23.05 -10.81 -19.40
CA VAL A 207 -24.44 -10.46 -19.76
C VAL A 207 -25.22 -11.70 -20.23
N GLN A 208 -24.57 -12.63 -20.97
CA GLN A 208 -25.21 -13.87 -21.42
C GLN A 208 -25.49 -14.86 -20.29
N GLN A 209 -24.82 -14.72 -19.13
CA GLN A 209 -25.04 -15.61 -17.99
C GLN A 209 -26.40 -15.41 -17.31
N LYS A 210 -27.16 -14.35 -17.65
CA LYS A 210 -28.49 -14.04 -17.08
C LYS A 210 -28.48 -14.02 -15.55
N ILE A 211 -27.49 -13.36 -14.97
CA ILE A 211 -27.36 -13.21 -13.53
C ILE A 211 -28.37 -12.15 -13.06
N VAL A 212 -29.08 -12.40 -11.97
CA VAL A 212 -30.05 -11.48 -11.38
C VAL A 212 -29.37 -10.70 -10.25
N TYR A 213 -29.59 -9.39 -10.19
CA TYR A 213 -29.15 -8.59 -9.06
C TYR A 213 -29.97 -8.94 -7.82
N ASN A 214 -29.28 -9.19 -6.73
CA ASN A 214 -29.91 -9.45 -5.45
C ASN A 214 -29.47 -8.36 -4.46
N ASP A 215 -30.37 -7.43 -4.18
CA ASP A 215 -30.11 -6.40 -3.19
C ASP A 215 -30.11 -7.04 -1.80
N PRO A 216 -28.97 -7.05 -1.08
CA PRO A 216 -28.91 -7.68 0.21
C PRO A 216 -29.73 -6.87 1.22
N PRO A 217 -30.40 -7.54 2.19
CA PRO A 217 -30.99 -6.82 3.31
C PRO A 217 -29.87 -6.06 4.06
N ALA A 218 -30.23 -4.93 4.66
CA ALA A 218 -29.30 -4.15 5.45
C ALA A 218 -28.57 -5.04 6.47
N SER A 219 -27.24 -5.08 6.40
CA SER A 219 -26.44 -5.82 7.36
C SER A 219 -26.28 -4.98 8.63
N TYR A 220 -26.66 -5.55 9.77
CA TYR A 220 -26.42 -4.97 11.09
C TYR A 220 -25.07 -5.41 11.68
N GLU A 221 -24.29 -6.19 10.94
CA GLU A 221 -23.01 -6.71 11.38
C GLU A 221 -21.89 -5.69 11.14
N VAL A 222 -21.13 -5.41 12.18
CA VAL A 222 -19.97 -4.49 12.12
C VAL A 222 -18.74 -5.18 11.52
N ILE A 223 -18.65 -6.52 11.66
CA ILE A 223 -17.53 -7.34 11.19
C ILE A 223 -18.08 -8.54 10.43
N GLY A 224 -17.50 -8.79 9.27
CA GLY A 224 -17.84 -9.95 8.45
C GLY A 224 -18.93 -9.65 7.43
N GLN A 225 -18.53 -9.45 6.17
CA GLN A 225 -19.45 -9.36 5.05
C GLN A 225 -19.41 -10.65 4.25
N ARG A 226 -20.58 -11.28 4.06
CA ARG A 226 -20.69 -12.49 3.26
C ARG A 226 -20.46 -12.17 1.78
N ILE A 227 -19.67 -13.03 1.12
CA ILE A 227 -19.33 -12.93 -0.30
C ILE A 227 -19.72 -14.22 -0.99
N ARG A 228 -20.53 -14.09 -2.03
CA ARG A 228 -20.81 -15.21 -2.92
C ARG A 228 -19.64 -15.37 -3.89
N LEU A 229 -18.87 -16.46 -3.73
CA LEU A 229 -17.70 -16.73 -4.57
C LEU A 229 -18.08 -16.77 -6.07
N PRO A 230 -17.17 -16.44 -7.00
CA PRO A 230 -17.44 -16.37 -8.45
C PRO A 230 -18.18 -17.57 -9.01
N HIS A 231 -17.79 -18.78 -8.64
CA HIS A 231 -18.46 -20.00 -9.08
C HIS A 231 -19.90 -20.12 -8.54
N LYS A 232 -20.16 -19.64 -7.32
CA LYS A 232 -21.50 -19.66 -6.73
C LYS A 232 -22.42 -18.63 -7.39
N VAL A 233 -21.89 -17.46 -7.77
CA VAL A 233 -22.65 -16.48 -8.57
C VAL A 233 -23.08 -17.09 -9.90
N LEU A 234 -22.16 -17.76 -10.59
CA LEU A 234 -22.45 -18.42 -11.87
C LEU A 234 -23.41 -19.60 -11.74
N GLU A 235 -23.32 -20.38 -10.66
CA GLU A 235 -24.19 -21.52 -10.37
C GLU A 235 -25.60 -21.05 -9.99
N GLN A 236 -25.70 -20.11 -9.07
CA GLN A 236 -26.98 -19.62 -8.51
C GLN A 236 -27.64 -18.55 -9.37
N LYS A 237 -26.93 -18.00 -10.35
CA LYS A 237 -27.39 -16.93 -11.23
C LYS A 237 -27.90 -15.69 -10.47
N MET A 238 -27.26 -15.36 -9.33
CA MET A 238 -27.58 -14.19 -8.54
C MET A 238 -26.34 -13.64 -7.83
N GLY A 239 -26.30 -12.34 -7.58
CA GLY A 239 -25.21 -11.68 -6.85
C GLY A 239 -25.55 -10.26 -6.44
N THR A 240 -24.86 -9.79 -5.40
CA THR A 240 -24.85 -8.40 -4.95
C THR A 240 -23.82 -7.61 -5.80
N CYS A 241 -23.76 -6.28 -5.65
CA CYS A 241 -22.74 -5.46 -6.32
C CYS A 241 -21.32 -5.97 -6.04
N LEU A 242 -21.00 -6.34 -4.79
CA LEU A 242 -19.70 -6.88 -4.39
C LEU A 242 -19.43 -8.25 -5.01
N ASP A 243 -20.42 -9.16 -5.00
CA ASP A 243 -20.30 -10.49 -5.61
C ASP A 243 -19.99 -10.39 -7.10
N LEU A 244 -20.66 -9.46 -7.80
CA LEU A 244 -20.49 -9.20 -9.24
C LEU A 244 -19.13 -8.58 -9.54
N ALA A 245 -18.69 -7.63 -8.71
CA ALA A 245 -17.36 -7.02 -8.84
C ALA A 245 -16.25 -8.06 -8.66
N VAL A 246 -16.37 -8.95 -7.66
CA VAL A 246 -15.42 -10.05 -7.41
C VAL A 246 -15.44 -11.07 -8.56
N LEU A 247 -16.60 -11.40 -9.12
CA LEU A 247 -16.72 -12.27 -10.30
C LEU A 247 -16.02 -11.66 -11.51
N TYR A 248 -16.28 -10.39 -11.81
CA TYR A 248 -15.66 -9.71 -12.94
C TYR A 248 -14.15 -9.61 -12.77
N ALA A 249 -13.67 -9.24 -11.57
CA ALA A 249 -12.25 -9.23 -11.25
C ALA A 249 -11.59 -10.60 -11.42
N ALA A 250 -12.26 -11.70 -11.03
CA ALA A 250 -11.74 -13.06 -11.22
C ALA A 250 -11.63 -13.42 -12.71
N CYS A 251 -12.58 -13.03 -13.54
CA CYS A 251 -12.51 -13.23 -14.98
C CYS A 251 -11.39 -12.41 -15.64
N LEU A 252 -11.19 -11.16 -15.22
CA LEU A 252 -10.10 -10.31 -15.71
C LEU A 252 -8.73 -10.86 -15.32
N GLU A 253 -8.54 -11.26 -14.05
CA GLU A 253 -7.29 -11.88 -13.59
C GLU A 253 -7.01 -13.21 -14.31
N ALA A 254 -8.05 -14.00 -14.61
CA ALA A 254 -7.91 -15.28 -15.31
C ALA A 254 -7.29 -15.15 -16.71
N VAL A 255 -7.46 -14.00 -17.36
CA VAL A 255 -6.87 -13.71 -18.68
C VAL A 255 -5.61 -12.84 -18.60
N GLY A 256 -5.08 -12.62 -17.38
CA GLY A 256 -3.82 -11.90 -17.15
C GLY A 256 -3.97 -10.37 -17.15
N LEU A 257 -5.18 -9.86 -16.97
CA LEU A 257 -5.41 -8.43 -16.74
C LEU A 257 -5.31 -8.09 -15.24
N HIS A 258 -5.13 -6.81 -14.93
CA HIS A 258 -4.89 -6.31 -13.58
C HIS A 258 -6.16 -5.64 -13.00
N PRO A 259 -7.06 -6.42 -12.37
CA PRO A 259 -8.31 -5.88 -11.85
C PRO A 259 -8.12 -5.07 -10.57
N LEU A 260 -9.02 -4.11 -10.41
CA LEU A 260 -9.15 -3.21 -9.27
C LEU A 260 -10.57 -3.36 -8.69
N LEU A 261 -10.69 -3.45 -7.36
CA LEU A 261 -11.98 -3.42 -6.69
C LEU A 261 -12.18 -2.08 -6.00
N PHE A 262 -13.20 -1.35 -6.41
CA PHE A 262 -13.56 -0.05 -5.87
C PHE A 262 -14.66 -0.17 -4.82
N PHE A 263 -14.46 0.52 -3.70
CA PHE A 263 -15.42 0.56 -2.60
C PHE A 263 -15.88 2.00 -2.37
N MET A 264 -17.19 2.18 -2.49
CA MET A 264 -17.90 3.41 -2.17
C MET A 264 -18.77 3.17 -0.93
N THR A 265 -19.29 4.21 -0.31
CA THR A 265 -20.25 4.03 0.79
C THR A 265 -21.50 3.30 0.27
N GLY A 266 -21.68 2.04 0.69
CA GLY A 266 -22.81 1.19 0.33
C GLY A 266 -22.76 0.55 -1.06
N HIS A 267 -21.66 0.68 -1.81
CA HIS A 267 -21.54 0.10 -3.15
C HIS A 267 -20.13 -0.39 -3.46
N ALA A 268 -20.02 -1.36 -4.38
CA ALA A 268 -18.73 -1.85 -4.88
C ALA A 268 -18.82 -2.16 -6.38
N PHE A 269 -17.76 -1.85 -7.12
CA PHE A 269 -17.66 -2.14 -8.54
C PHE A 269 -16.20 -2.47 -8.92
N CYS A 270 -15.97 -2.80 -10.18
CA CYS A 270 -14.65 -3.25 -10.64
C CYS A 270 -14.05 -2.25 -11.64
N GLY A 271 -12.74 -2.22 -11.69
CA GLY A 271 -11.97 -1.58 -12.74
C GLY A 271 -10.80 -2.44 -13.17
N CYS A 272 -10.00 -1.92 -14.08
CA CYS A 272 -8.79 -2.59 -14.54
C CYS A 272 -7.75 -1.55 -15.01
N TRP A 273 -6.49 -1.83 -14.77
CA TRP A 273 -5.42 -1.11 -15.41
C TRP A 273 -5.44 -1.35 -16.92
N LEU A 274 -5.30 -0.31 -17.70
CA LEU A 274 -5.19 -0.41 -19.18
C LEU A 274 -3.74 -0.64 -19.63
N GLU A 275 -2.79 -0.44 -18.75
CA GLU A 275 -1.36 -0.74 -18.92
C GLU A 275 -0.91 -1.77 -17.88
N ASN A 276 0.28 -2.35 -18.07
CA ASN A 276 0.86 -3.35 -17.15
C ASN A 276 1.39 -2.68 -15.87
N GLU A 277 0.49 -2.09 -15.09
CA GLU A 277 0.78 -1.31 -13.90
C GLU A 277 0.08 -1.90 -12.65
N THR A 278 0.47 -1.41 -11.48
CA THR A 278 -0.19 -1.66 -10.19
C THR A 278 0.01 -0.46 -9.27
N PHE A 279 -0.85 -0.28 -8.27
CA PHE A 279 -0.58 0.69 -7.21
C PHE A 279 0.63 0.30 -6.35
N ALA A 280 1.20 1.29 -5.67
CA ALA A 280 2.28 1.05 -4.70
C ALA A 280 1.80 0.25 -3.48
N ASP A 281 0.58 0.50 -3.04
CA ASP A 281 -0.05 -0.12 -1.88
C ASP A 281 -1.21 -1.04 -2.32
N CYS A 282 -1.53 -2.06 -1.52
CA CYS A 282 -2.63 -2.98 -1.81
C CYS A 282 -4.00 -2.31 -1.72
N CYS A 283 -4.12 -1.34 -0.82
CA CYS A 283 -5.32 -0.55 -0.56
C CYS A 283 -4.97 0.93 -0.66
N VAL A 284 -5.68 1.67 -1.51
CA VAL A 284 -5.51 3.12 -1.70
C VAL A 284 -6.81 3.81 -1.33
N ASP A 285 -6.76 4.70 -0.33
CA ASP A 285 -7.88 5.46 0.23
C ASP A 285 -7.92 6.93 -0.24
N ASP A 286 -7.04 7.31 -1.17
CA ASP A 286 -6.95 8.65 -1.76
C ASP A 286 -7.65 8.68 -3.12
N VAL A 287 -8.84 9.29 -3.18
CA VAL A 287 -9.63 9.40 -4.41
C VAL A 287 -8.89 10.15 -5.52
N SER A 288 -8.02 11.10 -5.18
CA SER A 288 -7.26 11.88 -6.16
C SER A 288 -6.30 11.02 -6.98
N ALA A 289 -5.85 9.88 -6.40
CA ALA A 289 -5.04 8.91 -7.13
C ALA A 289 -5.84 8.24 -8.27
N ILE A 290 -7.16 8.14 -8.12
CA ILE A 290 -8.06 7.57 -9.12
C ILE A 290 -8.45 8.63 -10.15
N GLU A 291 -8.92 9.80 -9.69
CA GLU A 291 -9.37 10.89 -10.56
C GLU A 291 -8.33 11.28 -11.61
N LYS A 292 -7.06 11.34 -11.19
CA LYS A 292 -5.94 11.62 -12.09
C LYS A 292 -5.79 10.60 -13.22
N ARG A 293 -6.01 9.31 -12.89
CA ARG A 293 -5.79 8.18 -13.82
C ARG A 293 -6.95 7.87 -14.73
N ILE A 294 -8.14 8.37 -14.40
CA ILE A 294 -9.36 8.25 -15.24
C ILE A 294 -9.63 9.52 -16.05
N ALA A 295 -8.83 10.57 -15.88
CA ALA A 295 -8.96 11.81 -16.66
C ALA A 295 -8.78 11.55 -18.15
N GLU A 296 -9.52 12.29 -19.01
CA GLU A 296 -9.57 12.09 -20.46
C GLU A 296 -8.20 12.06 -21.15
N ASN A 297 -7.19 12.72 -20.56
CA ASN A 297 -5.83 12.78 -21.12
C ASN A 297 -4.88 11.70 -20.57
N ALA A 298 -5.28 10.95 -19.54
CA ALA A 298 -4.44 9.95 -18.91
C ALA A 298 -4.91 8.52 -19.23
N GLU A 299 -6.20 8.22 -19.05
CA GLU A 299 -6.85 6.92 -19.28
C GLU A 299 -5.97 5.71 -18.91
N GLU A 300 -5.35 5.76 -17.72
CA GLU A 300 -4.47 4.68 -17.26
C GLU A 300 -5.27 3.47 -16.74
N MET A 301 -6.52 3.69 -16.34
CA MET A 301 -7.44 2.65 -15.85
C MET A 301 -8.85 2.88 -16.35
N LEU A 302 -9.60 1.80 -16.43
CA LEU A 302 -11.00 1.79 -16.81
C LEU A 302 -11.85 1.31 -15.66
N LEU A 303 -12.95 2.00 -15.39
CA LEU A 303 -13.92 1.69 -14.36
C LEU A 303 -15.18 1.12 -15.00
N VAL A 304 -15.73 0.06 -14.41
CA VAL A 304 -16.88 -0.65 -14.97
C VAL A 304 -17.87 -0.97 -13.87
N GLU A 305 -19.10 -0.47 -14.01
CA GLU A 305 -20.21 -0.82 -13.12
C GLU A 305 -20.66 -2.26 -13.41
N CYS A 306 -20.53 -3.13 -12.41
CA CYS A 306 -20.78 -4.56 -12.59
C CYS A 306 -22.27 -4.92 -12.54
N THR A 307 -23.11 -4.08 -11.94
CA THR A 307 -24.57 -4.31 -11.95
C THR A 307 -25.17 -4.12 -13.34
N ASP A 308 -24.46 -3.48 -14.26
CA ASP A 308 -24.94 -3.29 -15.64
C ASP A 308 -24.88 -4.57 -16.50
N PHE A 309 -24.19 -5.64 -16.08
CA PHE A 309 -24.24 -6.91 -16.80
C PHE A 309 -25.33 -7.89 -16.32
N VAL A 310 -26.11 -7.52 -15.30
CA VAL A 310 -27.21 -8.38 -14.81
C VAL A 310 -28.35 -8.49 -15.82
N ASP A 311 -29.18 -9.52 -15.67
CA ASP A 311 -30.33 -9.70 -16.54
C ASP A 311 -31.34 -8.55 -16.38
N SER A 312 -31.64 -7.89 -17.47
CA SER A 312 -32.60 -6.80 -17.52
C SER A 312 -33.54 -6.99 -18.72
N ASN A 313 -34.77 -6.51 -18.59
CA ASN A 313 -35.76 -6.52 -19.67
C ASN A 313 -35.45 -5.48 -20.77
N VAL A 314 -34.44 -4.63 -20.54
CA VAL A 314 -34.03 -3.60 -21.50
C VAL A 314 -33.01 -4.19 -22.46
N HIS A 315 -33.27 -4.10 -23.75
CA HIS A 315 -32.32 -4.45 -24.80
C HIS A 315 -31.38 -3.26 -25.00
N ASP A 316 -30.26 -3.29 -24.33
CA ASP A 316 -29.19 -2.30 -24.44
C ASP A 316 -27.98 -2.93 -25.14
N VAL A 317 -27.68 -2.48 -26.34
CA VAL A 317 -26.54 -2.96 -27.13
C VAL A 317 -25.23 -2.29 -26.76
N GLU A 318 -25.29 -1.11 -26.12
CA GLU A 318 -24.16 -0.28 -25.68
C GLU A 318 -23.88 -0.42 -24.18
N ARG A 319 -24.25 -1.54 -23.58
CA ARG A 319 -24.16 -1.78 -22.13
C ARG A 319 -22.79 -1.54 -21.54
N PHE A 320 -21.72 -1.92 -22.26
CA PHE A 320 -20.40 -1.72 -21.74
C PHE A 320 -20.00 -0.24 -21.68
N ASP A 321 -20.41 0.56 -22.68
CA ASP A 321 -20.17 2.01 -22.68
C ASP A 321 -20.95 2.69 -21.52
N HIS A 322 -22.19 2.23 -21.26
CA HIS A 322 -22.95 2.69 -20.11
C HIS A 322 -22.30 2.28 -18.78
N ALA A 323 -21.83 1.06 -18.65
CA ALA A 323 -21.14 0.57 -17.46
C ALA A 323 -19.83 1.35 -17.17
N MET A 324 -19.09 1.74 -18.22
CA MET A 324 -17.91 2.61 -18.06
C MET A 324 -18.30 4.00 -17.56
N LYS A 325 -19.35 4.58 -18.13
CA LYS A 325 -19.86 5.89 -17.69
C LYS A 325 -20.34 5.84 -16.23
N HIS A 326 -21.16 4.84 -15.87
CA HIS A 326 -21.64 4.67 -14.49
C HIS A 326 -20.46 4.49 -13.50
N GLY A 327 -19.45 3.71 -13.86
CA GLY A 327 -18.24 3.56 -13.04
C GLY A 327 -17.52 4.90 -12.78
N LYS A 328 -17.38 5.75 -13.80
CA LYS A 328 -16.83 7.11 -13.64
C LYS A 328 -17.76 8.00 -12.79
N ASP A 329 -19.06 7.93 -13.02
CA ASP A 329 -20.06 8.73 -12.30
C ASP A 329 -20.06 8.41 -10.79
N HIS A 330 -19.79 7.15 -10.39
CA HIS A 330 -19.67 6.78 -8.98
C HIS A 330 -18.54 7.49 -8.26
N ILE A 331 -17.37 7.63 -8.89
CA ILE A 331 -16.25 8.38 -8.29
C ILE A 331 -16.62 9.83 -8.01
N SER A 332 -17.44 10.45 -8.88
CA SER A 332 -17.83 11.86 -8.75
C SER A 332 -19.01 12.08 -7.79
N ASN A 333 -19.91 11.10 -7.65
CA ASN A 333 -21.21 11.28 -7.00
C ASN A 333 -21.37 10.53 -5.67
N MET A 334 -20.47 9.58 -5.36
CA MET A 334 -20.53 8.78 -4.14
C MET A 334 -19.30 9.03 -3.26
N GLU A 335 -19.42 8.76 -1.98
CA GLU A 335 -18.29 8.83 -1.05
C GLU A 335 -17.36 7.65 -1.27
N PHE A 336 -16.14 7.93 -1.73
CA PHE A 336 -15.08 6.95 -1.96
C PHE A 336 -14.47 6.48 -0.64
N GLN A 337 -14.32 5.18 -0.48
CA GLN A 337 -13.68 4.59 0.69
C GLN A 337 -12.27 4.09 0.39
N CYS A 338 -12.12 3.21 -0.59
CA CYS A 338 -10.82 2.77 -1.07
C CYS A 338 -10.93 1.99 -2.39
N VAL A 339 -9.77 1.76 -3.00
CA VAL A 339 -9.59 0.79 -4.09
C VAL A 339 -8.57 -0.27 -3.65
N ILE A 340 -8.85 -1.54 -3.98
CA ILE A 340 -7.95 -2.67 -3.76
C ILE A 340 -7.37 -3.12 -5.11
N ASP A 341 -6.05 -3.08 -5.22
CA ASP A 341 -5.32 -3.60 -6.37
C ASP A 341 -5.05 -5.10 -6.19
N ILE A 342 -5.70 -5.93 -6.99
CA ILE A 342 -5.65 -7.39 -6.85
C ILE A 342 -4.25 -7.92 -7.14
N ILE A 343 -3.60 -7.44 -8.19
CA ILE A 343 -2.25 -7.91 -8.55
C ILE A 343 -1.22 -7.46 -7.52
N ARG A 344 -1.36 -6.24 -6.99
CA ARG A 344 -0.52 -5.78 -5.90
C ARG A 344 -0.70 -6.63 -4.63
N THR A 345 -1.93 -7.04 -4.32
CA THR A 345 -2.18 -7.94 -3.18
C THR A 345 -1.59 -9.32 -3.40
N ARG A 346 -1.58 -9.84 -4.64
CA ARG A 346 -0.86 -11.08 -4.99
C ARG A 346 0.64 -10.94 -4.72
N GLY A 347 1.23 -9.82 -5.14
CA GLY A 347 2.64 -9.49 -4.85
C GLY A 347 2.96 -9.39 -3.36
N SER A 348 1.99 -9.04 -2.52
CA SER A 348 2.11 -9.02 -1.05
C SER A 348 1.85 -10.38 -0.39
N GLY A 349 1.58 -11.43 -1.17
CA GLY A 349 1.44 -12.80 -0.71
C GLY A 349 -0.01 -13.27 -0.45
N ILE A 350 -1.02 -12.43 -0.69
CA ILE A 350 -2.41 -12.82 -0.53
C ILE A 350 -2.84 -13.72 -1.70
N ARG A 351 -3.17 -14.96 -1.37
CA ARG A 351 -3.54 -16.02 -2.31
C ARG A 351 -5.04 -16.25 -2.32
N PRO A 352 -5.62 -16.65 -3.47
CA PRO A 352 -7.01 -17.08 -3.55
C PRO A 352 -7.33 -18.25 -2.63
N ILE A 353 -8.57 -18.31 -2.17
CA ILE A 353 -9.10 -19.48 -1.44
C ILE A 353 -9.04 -20.70 -2.38
N PRO A 354 -8.46 -21.84 -1.95
CA PRO A 354 -8.39 -23.03 -2.76
C PRO A 354 -9.77 -23.69 -2.94
N LEU A 355 -9.91 -24.46 -4.01
CA LEU A 355 -11.09 -25.31 -4.23
C LEU A 355 -11.25 -26.33 -3.11
N ARG A 356 -12.49 -26.59 -2.69
CA ARG A 356 -12.81 -27.68 -1.76
C ARG A 356 -12.70 -29.02 -2.46
N PRO A 357 -12.01 -30.03 -1.89
CA PRO A 357 -11.88 -31.35 -2.51
C PRO A 357 -13.21 -32.06 -2.75
N GLU A 358 -14.23 -31.78 -1.93
CA GLU A 358 -15.56 -32.41 -2.00
C GLU A 358 -16.49 -31.80 -3.07
N GLN A 359 -16.13 -30.65 -3.63
CA GLN A 359 -16.85 -30.04 -4.72
C GLN A 359 -16.30 -30.55 -6.06
N THR A 360 -16.63 -31.79 -6.39
CA THR A 360 -16.49 -32.26 -7.77
C THR A 360 -17.40 -31.37 -8.62
N TYR A 361 -16.78 -30.47 -9.36
CA TYR A 361 -17.49 -29.61 -10.31
C TYR A 361 -18.08 -30.52 -11.42
N SER A 362 -19.34 -30.90 -11.27
CA SER A 362 -20.13 -31.41 -12.37
C SER A 362 -20.34 -30.24 -13.30
N GLY A 363 -19.62 -30.25 -14.44
CA GLY A 363 -19.59 -29.14 -15.38
C GLY A 363 -20.99 -28.59 -15.63
N LEU A 364 -21.10 -27.24 -15.67
CA LEU A 364 -22.30 -26.57 -16.11
C LEU A 364 -22.75 -27.22 -17.41
N GLN A 365 -23.84 -27.98 -17.38
CA GLN A 365 -24.55 -28.32 -18.60
C GLN A 365 -24.95 -26.98 -19.19
N LEU A 366 -24.32 -26.61 -20.31
CA LEU A 366 -24.78 -25.50 -21.12
C LEU A 366 -26.28 -25.77 -21.36
N ALA A 367 -27.12 -24.96 -20.72
CA ALA A 367 -28.53 -25.00 -21.01
C ALA A 367 -28.65 -24.66 -22.49
N GLU A 368 -28.99 -25.65 -23.30
CA GLU A 368 -29.44 -25.41 -24.66
C GLU A 368 -30.75 -24.60 -24.61
N GLY A 369 -30.62 -23.33 -24.29
CA GLY A 369 -31.68 -22.37 -24.36
C GLY A 369 -31.80 -21.85 -25.79
N SER A 370 -32.94 -22.07 -26.40
CA SER A 370 -33.29 -21.62 -27.75
C SER A 370 -33.46 -20.09 -27.91
N ASP A 371 -33.02 -19.29 -26.93
CA ASP A 371 -33.02 -17.85 -27.04
C ASP A 371 -31.78 -17.40 -27.82
N LYS A 372 -32.02 -16.69 -28.93
CA LYS A 372 -30.93 -16.06 -29.68
C LYS A 372 -30.10 -15.20 -28.73
N PRO A 373 -28.76 -15.36 -28.76
CA PRO A 373 -27.89 -14.56 -27.91
C PRO A 373 -28.17 -13.07 -28.14
N LYS A 374 -28.34 -12.30 -27.07
CA LYS A 374 -28.51 -10.85 -27.14
C LYS A 374 -27.30 -10.28 -27.89
N GLU A 375 -27.56 -9.48 -28.91
CA GLU A 375 -26.49 -8.80 -29.63
C GLU A 375 -25.90 -7.72 -28.73
N ILE A 376 -24.58 -7.77 -28.52
CA ILE A 376 -23.82 -6.78 -27.77
C ILE A 376 -22.75 -6.26 -28.72
N LEU A 377 -22.65 -4.94 -28.83
CA LEU A 377 -21.68 -4.28 -29.66
C LEU A 377 -20.34 -4.14 -28.93
N ALA A 378 -19.28 -4.05 -29.72
CA ALA A 378 -17.98 -3.62 -29.20
C ALA A 378 -18.08 -2.18 -28.69
N PRO A 379 -17.21 -1.75 -27.74
CA PRO A 379 -17.18 -0.38 -27.23
C PRO A 379 -17.07 0.66 -28.36
N SER A 380 -17.82 1.77 -28.25
CA SER A 380 -17.94 2.80 -29.29
C SER A 380 -16.68 3.64 -29.47
N GLU A 381 -15.91 3.81 -28.39
CA GLU A 381 -14.69 4.65 -28.37
C GLU A 381 -13.41 3.90 -28.81
N LEU A 382 -13.52 2.70 -29.38
CA LEU A 382 -12.38 1.98 -29.89
C LEU A 382 -11.94 2.53 -31.26
N ASP A 383 -10.63 2.67 -31.44
CA ASP A 383 -10.05 2.98 -32.73
C ASP A 383 -10.50 1.93 -33.77
N SER A 384 -11.10 2.37 -34.86
CA SER A 384 -11.63 1.53 -35.93
C SER A 384 -10.60 0.55 -36.55
N SER A 385 -9.31 0.78 -36.29
CA SER A 385 -8.21 -0.12 -36.69
C SER A 385 -8.20 -1.45 -35.95
N LEU A 386 -8.85 -1.55 -34.77
CA LEU A 386 -8.94 -2.80 -34.01
C LEU A 386 -10.12 -3.67 -34.44
N LEU A 387 -11.10 -3.11 -35.13
CA LEU A 387 -12.32 -3.75 -35.58
C LEU A 387 -12.20 -4.25 -37.03
N GLY A 388 -11.42 -5.30 -37.28
CA GLY A 388 -11.52 -6.12 -38.47
C GLY A 388 -11.13 -5.53 -39.82
N LYS A 389 -10.35 -4.44 -39.90
CA LYS A 389 -9.64 -4.00 -41.10
C LYS A 389 -8.17 -3.80 -40.77
N VAL A 390 -7.32 -4.61 -41.36
CA VAL A 390 -5.88 -4.36 -41.45
C VAL A 390 -5.69 -3.06 -42.24
N ALA A 391 -5.50 -1.94 -41.57
CA ALA A 391 -5.04 -0.72 -42.15
C ALA A 391 -3.62 -0.47 -41.66
N GLU A 392 -2.72 -0.36 -42.62
CA GLU A 392 -1.29 -0.06 -42.42
C GLU A 392 -1.08 1.16 -41.54
N GLY A 393 -0.21 1.02 -40.54
CA GLY A 393 0.03 1.99 -39.50
C GLY A 393 0.59 3.31 -40.02
N ASN A 394 0.06 4.37 -39.46
CA ASN A 394 0.72 5.65 -39.33
C ASN A 394 0.92 5.95 -37.82
N ASP A 395 1.87 5.25 -37.22
CA ASP A 395 2.41 5.60 -35.92
C ASP A 395 3.13 6.94 -35.99
N LYS A 396 2.58 7.96 -35.36
CA LYS A 396 3.28 9.22 -35.18
C LYS A 396 4.50 8.99 -34.28
N PRO A 397 5.73 9.29 -34.73
CA PRO A 397 6.96 8.96 -33.97
C PRO A 397 7.05 9.64 -32.58
N VAL A 398 6.28 10.70 -32.36
CA VAL A 398 6.25 11.45 -31.09
C VAL A 398 5.66 10.66 -29.91
N THR A 399 4.77 9.69 -30.16
CA THR A 399 4.09 8.93 -29.11
C THR A 399 4.97 7.84 -28.52
N LYS A 400 5.84 7.21 -29.34
CA LYS A 400 6.76 6.15 -28.88
C LYS A 400 7.87 6.71 -27.97
N MET A 401 8.39 7.87 -28.30
CA MET A 401 9.42 8.52 -27.49
C MET A 401 8.89 8.95 -26.11
N ARG A 402 7.67 9.50 -26.05
CA ARG A 402 7.01 9.83 -24.77
C ARG A 402 6.69 8.60 -23.92
N ILE A 403 6.34 7.49 -24.54
CA ILE A 403 6.11 6.21 -23.83
C ILE A 403 7.43 5.64 -23.29
N TRP A 404 8.52 5.81 -24.02
CA TRP A 404 9.84 5.37 -23.57
C TRP A 404 10.41 6.28 -22.48
N GLU A 405 10.27 7.59 -22.59
CA GLU A 405 10.61 8.55 -21.53
C GLU A 405 9.86 8.23 -20.23
N ARG A 406 8.57 7.91 -20.32
CA ARG A 406 7.74 7.50 -19.16
C ARG A 406 8.18 6.16 -18.55
N LYS A 407 8.68 5.23 -19.35
CA LYS A 407 9.18 3.93 -18.88
C LYS A 407 10.58 3.99 -18.29
N LEU A 408 11.39 4.95 -18.72
CA LEU A 408 12.75 5.17 -18.22
C LEU A 408 12.76 5.97 -16.91
N LEU A 409 11.84 6.92 -16.76
CA LEU A 409 11.60 7.63 -15.52
C LEU A 409 10.43 6.92 -14.80
N ASP A 410 10.72 6.23 -13.71
CA ASP A 410 9.66 5.65 -12.87
C ASP A 410 8.85 6.77 -12.21
N PHE A 411 7.72 7.15 -12.83
CA PHE A 411 6.77 8.12 -12.32
C PHE A 411 5.76 7.51 -11.31
N SER A 412 5.92 6.25 -10.97
CA SER A 412 5.08 5.65 -9.94
C SER A 412 5.37 6.28 -8.57
N LEU A 413 4.37 6.36 -7.71
CA LEU A 413 4.53 6.83 -6.33
C LEU A 413 5.29 5.84 -5.43
N ARG A 414 5.83 4.74 -5.99
CA ARG A 414 6.84 3.89 -5.35
C ARG A 414 8.22 4.52 -5.38
N ASN A 415 8.46 5.38 -6.38
CA ASN A 415 9.72 6.06 -6.52
C ASN A 415 9.90 7.07 -5.38
N SER A 416 10.96 6.88 -4.57
CA SER A 416 11.30 7.78 -3.47
C SER A 416 11.67 9.19 -3.92
N LEU A 417 11.95 9.38 -5.22
CA LEU A 417 12.18 10.68 -5.83
C LEU A 417 10.90 11.51 -6.00
N LEU A 418 9.71 10.86 -6.02
CA LEU A 418 8.41 11.52 -6.12
C LEU A 418 7.61 11.46 -4.81
N ASN A 419 7.75 10.37 -4.06
CA ASN A 419 7.02 10.14 -2.83
C ASN A 419 7.96 9.62 -1.72
N PHE A 420 8.82 10.51 -1.27
CA PHE A 420 9.74 10.25 -0.17
C PHE A 420 8.99 9.96 1.12
N ARG A 421 9.38 8.89 1.80
CA ARG A 421 8.84 8.49 3.10
C ARG A 421 9.95 8.27 4.09
N VAL A 422 9.75 8.73 5.31
CA VAL A 422 10.66 8.43 6.42
C VAL A 422 10.53 6.95 6.78
N THR A 423 11.62 6.21 6.66
CA THR A 423 11.73 4.78 6.91
C THR A 423 12.90 4.49 7.85
N LYS A 424 13.12 3.23 8.21
CA LYS A 424 14.33 2.81 8.98
C LYS A 424 15.64 3.10 8.25
N ASN A 425 15.59 3.28 6.93
CA ASN A 425 16.74 3.57 6.06
C ASN A 425 16.79 5.05 5.65
N THR A 426 16.14 5.93 6.38
CA THR A 426 16.21 7.37 6.17
C THR A 426 16.53 8.06 7.50
N MET A 427 17.31 9.12 7.44
CA MET A 427 17.78 9.83 8.64
C MET A 427 17.67 11.34 8.43
N GLN A 428 16.88 11.99 9.25
CA GLN A 428 16.76 13.44 9.25
C GLN A 428 17.91 14.06 10.03
N LEU A 429 18.54 15.07 9.45
CA LEU A 429 19.60 15.85 10.08
C LEU A 429 19.04 17.14 10.70
N MET A 430 19.58 17.53 11.84
CA MET A 430 19.34 18.84 12.45
C MET A 430 20.26 19.86 11.83
N THR A 431 19.75 20.74 11.00
CA THR A 431 20.52 21.80 10.35
C THR A 431 19.79 23.14 10.50
N ALA A 432 20.54 24.21 10.69
CA ALA A 432 20.02 25.58 10.76
C ALA A 432 19.94 26.22 9.37
N ASP A 433 20.80 25.81 8.45
CA ASP A 433 20.97 26.41 7.14
C ASP A 433 21.45 25.34 6.14
N LEU A 434 20.64 25.07 5.14
CA LEU A 434 20.95 24.06 4.12
C LEU A 434 22.05 24.52 3.15
N GLY A 435 22.11 25.82 2.86
CA GLY A 435 23.14 26.38 2.00
C GLY A 435 24.53 26.22 2.61
N LYS A 436 24.70 26.62 3.88
CA LYS A 436 25.96 26.42 4.59
C LYS A 436 26.39 24.95 4.68
N LEU A 437 25.42 24.03 4.82
CA LEU A 437 25.73 22.61 4.84
C LEU A 437 26.23 22.13 3.47
N GLU A 438 25.65 22.64 2.40
CA GLU A 438 26.06 22.33 1.03
C GLU A 438 27.45 22.91 0.76
N ASP A 439 27.69 24.21 1.04
CA ASP A 439 28.98 24.90 0.85
C ASP A 439 30.14 24.17 1.54
N GLU A 440 29.95 23.77 2.78
CA GLU A 440 30.98 23.07 3.54
C GLU A 440 31.24 21.65 3.00
N LEU A 441 30.20 20.93 2.55
CA LEU A 441 30.36 19.63 1.91
C LEU A 441 31.02 19.76 0.54
N ALA A 442 30.68 20.79 -0.23
CA ALA A 442 31.31 21.10 -1.51
C ALA A 442 32.80 21.47 -1.34
N SER A 443 33.15 22.18 -0.24
CA SER A 443 34.54 22.48 0.11
C SER A 443 35.36 21.25 0.57
N GLY A 444 34.70 20.09 0.78
CA GLY A 444 35.32 18.84 1.22
C GLY A 444 35.36 18.66 2.72
N SER A 445 34.57 19.40 3.48
CA SER A 445 34.43 19.22 4.93
C SER A 445 33.74 17.91 5.29
N ASP A 446 34.28 17.20 6.30
CA ASP A 446 33.69 15.99 6.86
C ASP A 446 32.82 16.33 8.08
N PHE A 447 31.63 15.75 8.19
CA PHE A 447 30.75 15.94 9.33
C PHE A 447 30.53 14.66 10.11
N ARG A 448 30.73 14.73 11.44
CA ARG A 448 30.41 13.63 12.34
C ARG A 448 28.92 13.62 12.65
N ILE A 449 28.30 12.45 12.46
CA ILE A 449 26.90 12.24 12.79
C ILE A 449 26.77 11.92 14.29
N MET A 450 25.85 12.60 14.95
CA MET A 450 25.57 12.48 16.38
C MET A 450 24.10 12.13 16.60
N GLU A 451 23.85 11.44 17.72
CA GLU A 451 22.52 11.14 18.22
C GLU A 451 21.76 12.40 18.69
N ILE A 452 20.48 12.23 18.99
CA ILE A 452 19.64 13.27 19.60
C ILE A 452 20.27 13.80 20.89
N PRO A 453 20.19 15.11 21.21
CA PRO A 453 20.71 15.65 22.46
C PRO A 453 20.11 14.94 23.68
N THR A 454 20.96 14.53 24.64
CA THR A 454 20.53 13.83 25.87
C THR A 454 19.51 14.61 26.69
N GLU A 455 19.53 15.92 26.62
CA GLU A 455 18.59 16.82 27.29
C GLU A 455 17.14 16.66 26.76
N TRP A 456 16.95 16.16 25.55
CA TRP A 456 15.65 15.94 24.92
C TRP A 456 15.04 14.57 25.23
N THR A 457 15.83 13.64 25.76
CA THR A 457 15.35 12.30 26.09
C THR A 457 14.64 12.19 27.44
N VAL A 458 14.76 13.21 28.30
CA VAL A 458 14.33 13.15 29.71
C VAL A 458 12.90 13.70 29.97
N SER A 459 12.24 14.38 29.02
CA SER A 459 10.92 14.93 29.28
C SER A 459 9.90 14.65 28.16
N THR A 460 9.27 13.48 28.22
CA THR A 460 8.44 12.97 27.12
C THR A 460 6.96 13.36 27.15
N ARG A 461 6.45 14.12 28.10
CA ARG A 461 5.02 14.49 28.13
C ARG A 461 4.69 15.97 28.18
N ASP A 462 5.44 16.75 28.91
CA ASP A 462 5.17 18.19 29.06
C ASP A 462 5.88 19.05 28.00
N ALA A 463 6.97 18.55 27.41
CA ALA A 463 7.72 19.20 26.35
C ALA A 463 6.94 19.32 25.02
N LYS A 464 6.02 18.39 24.72
CA LYS A 464 5.22 18.43 23.47
C LYS A 464 4.26 19.61 23.38
N ILE A 465 3.83 20.18 24.48
CA ILE A 465 2.90 21.32 24.51
C ILE A 465 3.67 22.65 24.46
N PHE A 466 4.87 22.74 25.05
CA PHE A 466 5.74 23.93 25.00
C PHE A 466 6.60 24.00 23.72
N ALA A 467 6.81 22.88 23.03
CA ALA A 467 7.70 22.77 21.88
C ALA A 467 7.15 23.41 20.60
N ILE A 468 5.84 23.57 20.44
CA ILE A 468 5.23 23.98 19.17
C ILE A 468 5.54 25.44 18.80
N GLU A 469 5.80 26.33 19.76
CA GLU A 469 6.13 27.73 19.48
C GLU A 469 7.63 28.08 19.53
N ASN A 470 8.46 27.26 20.21
CA ASN A 470 9.90 27.53 20.38
C ASN A 470 10.82 26.45 19.76
N GLU A 471 10.27 25.45 19.09
CA GLU A 471 11.04 24.29 18.61
C GLU A 471 12.04 24.66 17.50
N LYS A 472 11.69 25.58 16.63
CA LYS A 472 12.59 26.05 15.57
C LYS A 472 13.83 26.74 16.11
N ASP A 473 13.69 27.62 17.07
CA ASP A 473 14.81 28.40 17.63
C ASP A 473 15.77 27.51 18.42
N LEU A 474 15.25 26.49 19.10
CA LEU A 474 16.08 25.59 19.91
C LEU A 474 16.87 24.62 19.01
N VAL A 475 16.26 24.05 17.99
CA VAL A 475 16.93 23.21 16.98
C VAL A 475 18.00 24.01 16.25
N THR A 476 17.68 25.23 15.85
CA THR A 476 18.62 26.15 15.16
C THR A 476 19.84 26.44 16.00
N ASN A 477 19.68 26.77 17.27
CA ASN A 477 20.78 27.10 18.19
C ASN A 477 21.71 25.86 18.42
N ILE A 478 21.11 24.67 18.60
CA ILE A 478 21.90 23.43 18.75
C ILE A 478 22.64 23.12 17.46
N ALA A 479 21.94 23.18 16.33
CA ALA A 479 22.52 22.91 15.02
C ALA A 479 23.70 23.84 14.71
N GLU A 480 23.57 25.16 14.96
CA GLU A 480 24.66 26.12 14.74
C GLU A 480 25.90 25.84 15.61
N ASN A 481 25.70 25.46 16.87
CA ASN A 481 26.81 25.15 17.78
C ASN A 481 27.54 23.86 17.40
N GLU A 482 26.81 22.83 16.99
CA GLU A 482 27.42 21.57 16.54
C GLU A 482 28.08 21.72 15.17
N PHE A 483 27.48 22.49 14.28
CA PHE A 483 28.02 22.76 12.95
C PHE A 483 29.42 23.40 12.99
N LYS A 484 29.66 24.38 13.88
CA LYS A 484 30.99 24.97 14.10
C LYS A 484 32.07 23.97 14.50
N ASN A 485 31.67 22.80 14.99
CA ASN A 485 32.57 21.72 15.40
C ASN A 485 32.59 20.55 14.40
N ASN A 486 32.12 20.75 13.18
CA ASN A 486 31.96 19.73 12.14
C ASN A 486 31.14 18.52 12.63
N ARG A 487 30.04 18.81 13.33
CA ARG A 487 29.11 17.80 13.84
C ARG A 487 27.69 18.11 13.38
N ILE A 488 26.94 17.06 13.08
CA ILE A 488 25.53 17.16 12.74
C ILE A 488 24.75 16.17 13.60
N ARG A 489 23.71 16.64 14.28
CA ARG A 489 22.83 15.78 15.06
C ARG A 489 21.65 15.27 14.25
N THR A 490 21.12 14.15 14.72
CA THR A 490 19.89 13.54 14.20
C THR A 490 18.81 13.52 15.28
N PHE A 491 17.58 13.14 14.90
CA PHE A 491 16.48 12.91 15.83
C PHE A 491 16.43 11.47 16.36
N LEU A 492 17.46 10.66 16.10
CA LEU A 492 17.53 9.25 16.49
C LEU A 492 18.27 9.08 17.82
N SER A 493 17.85 8.07 18.59
CA SER A 493 18.61 7.63 19.76
C SER A 493 19.96 7.02 19.33
N GLU A 494 20.92 6.89 20.26
CA GLU A 494 22.24 6.28 19.96
C GLU A 494 22.10 4.89 19.33
N THR A 495 21.18 4.05 19.86
CA THR A 495 20.93 2.70 19.36
C THR A 495 20.30 2.67 17.98
N ASP A 496 19.32 3.54 17.74
CA ASP A 496 18.63 3.63 16.45
C ASP A 496 19.55 4.24 15.39
N LEU A 497 20.36 5.22 15.77
CA LEU A 497 21.35 5.83 14.89
C LEU A 497 22.40 4.80 14.42
N ASP A 498 22.96 4.02 15.34
CA ASP A 498 23.94 2.98 14.98
C ASP A 498 23.31 1.91 14.07
N ALA A 499 22.07 1.52 14.33
CA ALA A 499 21.33 0.57 13.49
C ALA A 499 21.06 1.13 12.08
N ALA A 500 20.58 2.40 11.99
CA ALA A 500 20.30 3.07 10.72
C ALA A 500 21.57 3.25 9.88
N LEU A 501 22.68 3.71 10.49
CA LEU A 501 23.96 3.92 9.80
C LEU A 501 24.56 2.62 9.29
N LYS A 502 24.48 1.52 10.07
CA LYS A 502 24.90 0.19 9.61
C LYS A 502 24.05 -0.31 8.44
N SER A 503 22.74 -0.09 8.48
CA SER A 503 21.84 -0.48 7.41
C SER A 503 22.11 0.30 6.12
N LEU A 504 22.19 1.64 6.21
CA LEU A 504 22.52 2.51 5.08
C LEU A 504 23.87 2.16 4.44
N TYR A 505 24.91 2.01 5.27
CA TYR A 505 26.24 1.64 4.79
C TYR A 505 26.24 0.30 4.04
N ARG A 506 25.57 -0.72 4.59
CA ARG A 506 25.52 -2.04 3.94
C ARG A 506 24.74 -1.98 2.63
N SER A 507 23.58 -1.32 2.61
CA SER A 507 22.76 -1.22 1.41
C SER A 507 23.44 -0.42 0.30
N ALA A 508 24.11 0.69 0.64
CA ALA A 508 24.88 1.47 -0.32
C ALA A 508 26.04 0.67 -0.91
N LYS A 509 26.75 -0.08 -0.05
CA LYS A 509 27.87 -0.92 -0.48
C LYS A 509 27.42 -2.05 -1.42
N VAL A 510 26.31 -2.73 -1.10
CA VAL A 510 25.73 -3.78 -1.94
C VAL A 510 25.31 -3.20 -3.29
N SER A 511 24.63 -2.04 -3.30
CA SER A 511 24.22 -1.39 -4.55
C SER A 511 25.42 -1.03 -5.43
N MET A 512 26.49 -0.54 -4.84
CA MET A 512 27.72 -0.21 -5.57
C MET A 512 28.42 -1.47 -6.12
N GLU A 513 28.45 -2.56 -5.35
CA GLU A 513 29.08 -3.83 -5.76
C GLU A 513 28.25 -4.57 -6.83
N GLU A 514 26.91 -4.55 -6.75
CA GLU A 514 26.04 -5.29 -7.65
C GLU A 514 25.68 -4.49 -8.92
N ASN A 515 25.41 -3.19 -8.80
CA ASN A 515 24.89 -2.36 -9.89
C ASN A 515 25.90 -1.31 -10.38
N GLY A 516 27.04 -1.14 -9.71
CA GLY A 516 28.03 -0.13 -10.06
C GLY A 516 27.59 1.32 -9.85
N SER A 517 26.43 1.55 -9.23
CA SER A 517 25.85 2.88 -9.05
C SER A 517 25.73 3.27 -7.59
N ASN A 518 26.00 4.55 -7.28
CA ASN A 518 25.75 5.12 -5.97
C ASN A 518 24.26 5.30 -5.75
N THR A 519 23.76 4.86 -4.60
CA THR A 519 22.38 5.08 -4.18
C THR A 519 22.28 5.90 -2.90
N LEU A 520 23.38 6.23 -2.25
CA LEU A 520 23.41 6.95 -0.98
C LEU A 520 23.58 8.45 -1.21
N PHE A 521 22.56 9.20 -0.86
CA PHE A 521 22.52 10.65 -1.05
C PHE A 521 22.08 11.38 0.21
N LEU A 522 22.56 12.62 0.32
CA LEU A 522 21.99 13.65 1.18
C LEU A 522 21.00 14.47 0.35
N ALA A 523 19.74 14.39 0.70
CA ALA A 523 18.66 15.17 0.08
C ALA A 523 18.48 16.50 0.81
N LEU A 524 18.57 17.61 0.08
CA LEU A 524 18.39 18.98 0.58
C LEU A 524 17.10 19.58 0.01
N GLY A 525 16.20 19.94 0.90
CA GLY A 525 14.88 20.47 0.59
C GLY A 525 13.92 19.39 0.05
N LEU A 526 12.68 19.45 0.50
CA LEU A 526 11.59 18.59 0.03
C LEU A 526 10.47 19.46 -0.54
N LEU A 527 10.02 19.19 -1.75
CA LEU A 527 8.76 19.74 -2.24
C LEU A 527 7.61 18.97 -1.59
N ARG A 528 6.81 19.67 -0.78
CA ARG A 528 5.49 19.18 -0.37
C ARG A 528 4.50 19.47 -1.48
N TRP A 529 3.94 18.43 -2.08
CA TRP A 529 3.04 18.52 -3.20
C TRP A 529 1.82 17.61 -3.04
N TYR A 530 0.81 17.77 -3.86
CA TYR A 530 -0.43 17.00 -3.84
C TYR A 530 -0.77 16.54 -5.23
N GLU A 531 -1.30 15.33 -5.37
CA GLU A 531 -1.64 14.75 -6.68
C GLU A 531 -2.76 15.54 -7.37
N SER A 532 -3.72 16.04 -6.60
CA SER A 532 -4.78 16.94 -7.06
C SER A 532 -5.15 17.97 -5.99
N ASP A 533 -6.00 18.93 -6.35
CA ASP A 533 -6.51 19.94 -5.40
C ASP A 533 -7.44 19.32 -4.34
N LEU A 534 -7.97 18.12 -4.58
CA LEU A 534 -8.84 17.37 -3.67
C LEU A 534 -8.07 16.43 -2.74
N SER A 535 -6.81 16.14 -3.04
CA SER A 535 -5.98 15.27 -2.22
C SER A 535 -5.83 15.80 -0.79
N GLU A 536 -6.10 14.98 0.22
CA GLU A 536 -5.92 15.34 1.63
C GLU A 536 -4.49 15.09 2.11
N LYS A 537 -3.81 14.09 1.56
CA LYS A 537 -2.47 13.66 1.99
C LYS A 537 -1.38 14.34 1.15
N PRO A 538 -0.42 15.04 1.79
CA PRO A 538 0.74 15.58 1.09
C PRO A 538 1.69 14.46 0.64
N ARG A 539 2.38 14.71 -0.46
CA ARG A 539 3.53 13.94 -0.92
C ARG A 539 4.78 14.80 -0.76
N TYR A 540 5.91 14.13 -0.61
CA TYR A 540 7.20 14.79 -0.46
C TYR A 540 8.17 14.28 -1.51
N ALA A 541 8.87 15.18 -2.17
CA ALA A 541 9.87 14.84 -3.18
C ALA A 541 11.17 15.59 -2.88
N PRO A 542 12.32 14.93 -2.79
CA PRO A 542 13.60 15.60 -2.60
C PRO A 542 13.91 16.50 -3.79
N LEU A 543 14.57 17.63 -3.54
CA LEU A 543 14.89 18.61 -4.57
C LEU A 543 16.32 18.44 -5.08
N VAL A 544 17.29 18.59 -4.19
CA VAL A 544 18.72 18.48 -4.51
C VAL A 544 19.31 17.28 -3.81
N LEU A 545 20.11 16.51 -4.49
CA LEU A 545 20.70 15.25 -4.00
C LEU A 545 22.22 15.29 -4.14
N ILE A 546 22.92 15.34 -3.01
CA ILE A 546 24.37 15.33 -2.92
C ILE A 546 24.83 13.88 -2.72
N PRO A 547 25.65 13.31 -3.61
CA PRO A 547 26.23 11.99 -3.40
C PRO A 547 27.17 12.02 -2.19
N ILE A 548 26.96 11.09 -1.25
CA ILE A 548 27.77 11.04 -0.02
C ILE A 548 28.31 9.65 0.26
N ASP A 549 29.37 9.60 1.06
CA ASP A 549 29.89 8.39 1.70
C ASP A 549 29.68 8.45 3.20
N ILE A 550 29.30 7.32 3.79
CA ILE A 550 29.33 7.10 5.24
C ILE A 550 30.61 6.35 5.57
N VAL A 551 31.51 6.99 6.31
CA VAL A 551 32.79 6.41 6.68
C VAL A 551 32.85 6.13 8.19
N ARG A 552 33.21 4.90 8.56
CA ARG A 552 33.37 4.54 9.97
C ARG A 552 34.71 5.05 10.50
N ASN A 553 34.65 5.96 11.46
CA ASN A 553 35.86 6.46 12.13
C ASN A 553 36.27 5.51 13.28
N THR A 554 37.37 4.75 13.07
CA THR A 554 37.89 3.77 14.03
C THR A 554 38.54 4.41 15.26
N ARG A 555 39.03 5.65 15.17
CA ARG A 555 39.71 6.35 16.27
C ARG A 555 38.75 6.94 17.29
N ASN A 556 37.56 7.44 16.86
CA ASN A 556 36.62 8.18 17.71
C ASN A 556 35.25 7.49 17.87
N LYS A 557 35.15 6.18 17.59
CA LYS A 557 33.87 5.40 17.67
C LYS A 557 32.66 6.19 17.14
N GLY A 558 32.55 6.38 15.81
CA GLY A 558 31.43 7.08 15.21
C GLY A 558 31.48 7.02 13.69
N TYR A 559 30.49 7.61 13.07
CA TYR A 559 30.39 7.71 11.61
C TYR A 559 30.52 9.17 11.18
N ILE A 560 31.16 9.37 10.05
CA ILE A 560 31.24 10.67 9.38
C ILE A 560 30.57 10.57 8.02
N ILE A 561 29.97 11.67 7.59
CA ILE A 561 29.55 11.87 6.19
C ILE A 561 30.57 12.73 5.47
N ARG A 562 30.76 12.42 4.22
CA ARG A 562 31.63 13.12 3.28
C ARG A 562 30.95 13.18 1.93
N SER A 563 31.06 14.32 1.25
CA SER A 563 30.66 14.41 -0.16
C SER A 563 31.56 13.52 -1.02
N ARG A 564 30.95 12.82 -1.98
CA ARG A 564 31.69 12.12 -3.03
C ARG A 564 32.11 13.14 -4.09
N GLN A 565 33.18 12.81 -4.83
CA GLN A 565 33.59 13.58 -5.98
C GLN A 565 32.72 13.27 -7.22
N GLU A 566 31.43 13.17 -7.02
CA GLU A 566 30.41 12.99 -8.05
C GLU A 566 29.54 14.25 -8.07
N GLU A 567 28.95 14.56 -9.22
CA GLU A 567 28.15 15.76 -9.39
C GLU A 567 26.86 15.72 -8.56
N THR A 568 26.56 16.81 -7.88
CA THR A 568 25.27 17.00 -7.20
C THR A 568 24.16 17.14 -8.22
N GLN A 569 23.04 16.48 -7.98
CA GLN A 569 21.96 16.34 -8.96
C GLN A 569 20.68 17.03 -8.47
N ILE A 570 19.99 17.70 -9.40
CA ILE A 570 18.58 18.04 -9.21
C ILE A 570 17.72 16.79 -9.43
N ASN A 571 16.60 16.71 -8.76
CA ASN A 571 15.64 15.64 -9.00
C ASN A 571 14.93 15.81 -10.36
N VAL A 572 15.58 15.35 -11.42
CA VAL A 572 15.06 15.44 -12.80
C VAL A 572 13.74 14.68 -12.94
N THR A 573 13.58 13.55 -12.21
CA THR A 573 12.32 12.79 -12.22
C THR A 573 11.15 13.65 -11.75
N LEU A 574 11.37 14.45 -10.70
CA LEU A 574 10.35 15.39 -10.20
C LEU A 574 10.08 16.50 -11.23
N LEU A 575 11.12 17.11 -11.80
CA LEU A 575 10.95 18.21 -12.77
C LEU A 575 10.15 17.73 -13.98
N GLU A 576 10.45 16.56 -14.49
CA GLU A 576 9.77 15.98 -15.63
C GLU A 576 8.33 15.56 -15.28
N TYR A 577 8.13 15.00 -14.09
CA TYR A 577 6.80 14.69 -13.55
C TYR A 577 5.92 15.95 -13.45
N LEU A 578 6.46 17.05 -12.91
CA LEU A 578 5.76 18.33 -12.81
C LEU A 578 5.41 18.91 -14.19
N ARG A 579 6.29 18.74 -15.16
CA ARG A 579 6.06 19.18 -16.54
C ARG A 579 4.95 18.39 -17.21
N GLN A 580 4.97 17.06 -17.10
CA GLN A 580 4.04 16.18 -17.79
C GLN A 580 2.66 16.14 -17.13
N ASP A 581 2.62 16.00 -15.81
CA ASP A 581 1.37 15.73 -15.08
C ASP A 581 0.69 16.99 -14.54
N HIS A 582 1.46 18.05 -14.30
CA HIS A 582 0.91 19.29 -13.74
C HIS A 582 1.06 20.49 -14.67
N GLY A 583 1.68 20.33 -15.85
CA GLY A 583 1.93 21.41 -16.81
C GLY A 583 2.87 22.49 -16.28
N ILE A 584 3.66 22.19 -15.23
CA ILE A 584 4.60 23.12 -14.61
C ILE A 584 5.99 22.86 -15.19
N SER A 585 6.45 23.76 -16.05
CA SER A 585 7.79 23.70 -16.63
C SER A 585 8.76 24.55 -15.81
N ILE A 586 9.80 23.91 -15.28
CA ILE A 586 10.87 24.56 -14.53
C ILE A 586 12.13 24.49 -15.36
N THR A 587 12.68 25.65 -15.72
CA THR A 587 13.89 25.75 -16.56
C THR A 587 15.02 26.42 -15.79
N GLY A 588 16.26 26.16 -16.17
CA GLY A 588 17.45 26.77 -15.56
C GLY A 588 17.95 26.09 -14.29
N LEU A 589 17.51 24.84 -14.03
CA LEU A 589 18.00 24.02 -12.92
C LEU A 589 18.82 22.81 -13.37
N ASP A 590 18.97 22.61 -14.65
CA ASP A 590 19.82 21.60 -15.25
C ASP A 590 20.67 22.25 -16.35
N PRO A 591 21.98 22.48 -16.15
CA PRO A 591 22.74 22.22 -14.91
C PRO A 591 22.30 23.11 -13.74
N LEU A 592 22.58 22.64 -12.51
CA LEU A 592 22.29 23.41 -11.28
C LEU A 592 23.05 24.75 -11.27
N PRO A 593 22.39 25.86 -10.85
CA PRO A 593 23.08 27.14 -10.68
C PRO A 593 24.12 27.06 -9.57
N LEU A 594 25.29 27.65 -9.83
CA LEU A 594 26.43 27.70 -8.91
C LEU A 594 26.64 29.12 -8.39
N ASP A 595 27.10 29.24 -7.15
CA ASP A 595 27.62 30.48 -6.55
C ASP A 595 29.15 30.38 -6.33
N GLU A 596 29.71 31.20 -5.44
CA GLU A 596 31.16 31.21 -5.15
C GLU A 596 31.64 29.99 -4.33
N HIS A 597 30.71 29.24 -3.69
CA HIS A 597 31.05 28.18 -2.74
C HIS A 597 30.51 26.80 -3.12
N GLY A 598 29.48 26.74 -3.94
CA GLY A 598 28.84 25.49 -4.35
C GLY A 598 27.59 25.71 -5.19
N ILE A 599 26.49 25.06 -4.82
CA ILE A 599 25.21 25.21 -5.48
C ILE A 599 24.42 26.37 -4.82
N ASP A 600 23.93 27.30 -5.64
CA ASP A 600 23.04 28.36 -5.16
C ASP A 600 21.65 27.77 -4.78
N LEU A 601 21.58 27.11 -3.60
CA LEU A 601 20.34 26.54 -3.09
C LEU A 601 19.20 27.55 -2.93
N PRO A 602 19.44 28.79 -2.43
CA PRO A 602 18.43 29.85 -2.40
C PRO A 602 17.81 30.11 -3.77
N LEU A 603 18.62 30.18 -4.82
CA LEU A 603 18.14 30.38 -6.19
C LEU A 603 17.34 29.18 -6.69
N VAL A 604 17.81 27.94 -6.44
CA VAL A 604 17.08 26.72 -6.77
C VAL A 604 15.71 26.71 -6.10
N PHE A 605 15.65 26.93 -4.80
CA PHE A 605 14.38 26.92 -4.05
C PHE A 605 13.43 28.03 -4.50
N ASN A 606 13.95 29.23 -4.75
CA ASN A 606 13.13 30.34 -5.22
C ASN A 606 12.57 30.08 -6.63
N THR A 607 13.36 29.48 -7.52
CA THR A 607 12.90 29.11 -8.86
C THR A 607 11.74 28.10 -8.78
N ILE A 608 11.87 27.08 -7.94
CA ILE A 608 10.81 26.08 -7.74
C ILE A 608 9.59 26.71 -7.05
N ARG A 609 9.76 27.54 -5.99
CA ARG A 609 8.64 28.25 -5.33
C ARG A 609 7.85 29.12 -6.32
N GLN A 610 8.53 29.83 -7.20
CA GLN A 610 7.87 30.66 -8.22
C GLN A 610 7.07 29.78 -9.20
N ALA A 611 7.64 28.65 -9.64
CA ALA A 611 6.98 27.75 -10.58
C ALA A 611 5.71 27.10 -9.99
N VAL A 612 5.71 26.78 -8.69
CA VAL A 612 4.57 26.14 -8.02
C VAL A 612 3.63 27.15 -7.31
N MET A 613 3.86 28.44 -7.43
CA MET A 613 3.10 29.50 -6.71
C MET A 613 1.59 29.45 -6.99
N GLY A 614 1.18 28.96 -8.16
CA GLY A 614 -0.23 28.73 -8.51
C GLY A 614 -0.92 27.61 -7.71
N LYS A 615 -0.18 26.76 -7.02
CA LYS A 615 -0.69 25.61 -6.24
C LYS A 615 -0.74 25.96 -4.76
N LYS A 616 -1.90 26.36 -4.24
CA LYS A 616 -2.09 26.96 -2.91
C LYS A 616 -1.53 26.15 -1.71
N ARG A 617 -1.43 24.83 -1.80
CA ARG A 617 -1.00 23.94 -0.71
C ARG A 617 0.43 23.43 -0.87
N TRP A 618 1.08 23.71 -2.01
CA TRP A 618 2.43 23.27 -2.27
C TRP A 618 3.44 24.20 -1.63
N ASN A 619 4.50 23.62 -1.05
CA ASN A 619 5.55 24.39 -0.41
C ASN A 619 6.87 23.61 -0.38
N ILE A 620 7.98 24.31 -0.26
CA ILE A 620 9.28 23.70 -0.01
C ILE A 620 9.51 23.65 1.51
N GLU A 621 9.75 22.45 2.00
CA GLU A 621 10.17 22.18 3.37
C GLU A 621 11.69 22.07 3.39
N GLU A 622 12.35 22.97 4.14
CA GLU A 622 13.81 23.06 4.19
C GLU A 622 14.39 22.06 5.20
N TYR A 623 14.35 20.77 4.84
CA TYR A 623 14.89 19.67 5.62
C TYR A 623 16.05 19.00 4.88
N ALA A 624 16.97 18.40 5.65
CA ALA A 624 18.04 17.54 5.16
C ALA A 624 17.80 16.10 5.59
N PHE A 625 17.87 15.17 4.64
CA PHE A 625 17.71 13.74 4.89
C PHE A 625 18.83 12.93 4.23
N ILE A 626 19.38 11.99 4.95
CA ILE A 626 20.21 10.93 4.35
C ILE A 626 19.30 9.74 4.01
N GLY A 627 19.43 9.22 2.80
CA GLY A 627 18.62 8.09 2.33
C GLY A 627 19.19 7.41 1.10
N LEU A 628 18.47 6.36 0.67
CA LEU A 628 18.81 5.62 -0.55
C LEU A 628 17.87 6.08 -1.66
N PHE A 629 18.46 6.61 -2.75
CA PHE A 629 17.74 7.06 -3.93
C PHE A 629 18.35 6.42 -5.18
N SER A 630 17.53 6.04 -6.14
CA SER A 630 17.98 5.38 -7.36
C SER A 630 17.62 6.23 -8.58
N PHE A 631 18.64 6.68 -9.30
CA PHE A 631 18.52 7.42 -10.56
C PHE A 631 18.78 6.55 -11.79
N SER A 632 19.05 5.28 -11.63
CA SER A 632 19.89 4.44 -12.47
C SER A 632 19.46 4.25 -13.93
N GLN A 633 18.29 4.70 -14.36
CA GLN A 633 17.86 4.48 -15.75
C GLN A 633 17.92 5.71 -16.64
N PHE A 634 17.85 6.90 -16.08
CA PHE A 634 17.83 8.14 -16.86
C PHE A 634 19.24 8.63 -17.22
N VAL A 635 20.21 8.50 -16.32
CA VAL A 635 21.60 8.92 -16.56
C VAL A 635 22.24 8.09 -17.69
N MET A 636 21.94 6.79 -17.76
CA MET A 636 22.43 5.91 -18.85
C MET A 636 21.84 6.25 -20.24
N TRP A 637 20.81 7.04 -20.32
CA TRP A 637 20.14 7.36 -21.59
C TRP A 637 20.57 8.74 -22.16
N ASN A 638 21.03 9.63 -21.28
CA ASN A 638 21.51 10.97 -21.70
C ASN A 638 23.00 10.96 -22.09
N ASP A 639 23.79 9.96 -21.67
CA ASP A 639 25.16 9.69 -22.10
C ASP A 639 25.16 8.84 -23.39
#